data_800792251e2a51746d5b58556882ab9e
#
_entry.id   800792251e2a51746d5b58556882ab9e
#
_cell.length_a   1.000
_cell.length_b   1.000
_cell.length_c   1.000
_cell.angle_alpha   90.00
_cell.angle_beta   90.00
_cell.angle_gamma   90.00
#
_symmetry.space_group_name_H-M   'P 1'
#
loop_
_entity.id
_entity.type
_entity.pdbx_description
1 polymer ?
#
loop_
_entity_poly.entity_id
_entity_poly.type
_entity_poly.pdbx_seq_one_letter_code
_entity_poly.pdbx_strand_id
1 'polypeptide(L)'
;MAYLYHLRLQVVEGERISMGLMDSIKKLFGQSNEAEVKKLEKIANQVLEKENTYSKMSNDDLQAQTVVLKERLAHGESLDDILPDAFAAFREAVWRVDGKKLFPVQIIGGICLHQGRIAEMKTGEGKTHTATLPAYLNALSGKGVHVVTVNDYLAKFQGEWMGNIFRFMGLEVGIIIHDLSTEERRAAYAADVTYGTNNEMGFDYLRDNMVIRSEECVQRGYSYAIVDEVDSILIDEARTPLIISGQGEKSTELYALADRFVSKLRKEEDYVIEEKEKAVTLTETGIDKAQTHFKVDNIADIDNTTLYHHILQALKAHTIMRRDIDYVVQDGQVVIVDEFTGRLMVGRRYSDGLHQAIEAKEHVKVERESRTLATVTFQNYFRMYEKISGMTGTAKTEEEEFQGIYSLDVVQIPTNRPMVRKDMNDMIYKSKRGKFAAVVEEIEKRHATGQPILVGTVDVETSEMLSRYIKLRGITHEVLNAKNHLKEAEIVAQAGHVSAVTIATNMAGRGTDILLGGNPDFLARKKMRQENYIEEIIMEAIGHNEDVEPEVLKARERYLELLADYKKETDLEHERVMTLGGLHIIGTERHESRRIDNQLRGRAGRQGDPGSTQFFISMEDDVMRLFGSDRIAPIIEKMGMEEDQPLEAGMLTKQIESAQRRIEGRNFSVRKNVLEYDDVMNKQRELIYGQRKEILLGHDIRSNVIAMMHHLIDSTAERNFTGEGSFDWGIDDAKHYLESLCLEKGTFDKYAEEIKTMEEPSEMTAVLYKEAEEFYAKREATLAEIGIDMREFERVITLSAIDKHWMEHIDAMDSLREGIGLRAYGQRNPVQEYRMESYDMFNDMVHYIREDTVRRLCQSRLERMPERKQTVDMKNISTEKQGDSAGNSTKGAAPTRMNTPGATGRNQPCPCGSGKKYKHCCGAGK
;
A
#
# COMPACT_ATOMS: atom_id res chain seq x y z
N MET A 1 -33.77 9.32 0.34
CA MET A 1 -32.43 8.68 0.37
C MET A 1 -32.51 7.19 0.07
N ALA A 2 -33.33 6.38 0.75
CA ALA A 2 -33.49 4.94 0.44
C ALA A 2 -34.02 4.67 -0.99
N TYR A 3 -34.92 5.50 -1.50
CA TYR A 3 -35.48 5.38 -2.85
C TYR A 3 -34.48 5.71 -3.97
N LEU A 4 -33.60 6.68 -3.77
CA LEU A 4 -32.49 7.00 -4.68
C LEU A 4 -31.39 5.92 -4.67
N TYR A 5 -31.21 5.26 -3.52
CA TYR A 5 -30.28 4.14 -3.38
C TYR A 5 -30.77 2.91 -4.15
N HIS A 6 -32.08 2.62 -4.11
CA HIS A 6 -32.66 1.50 -4.85
C HIS A 6 -32.65 1.71 -6.37
N LEU A 7 -32.92 2.94 -6.84
CA LEU A 7 -32.84 3.30 -8.25
C LEU A 7 -31.40 3.26 -8.81
N ARG A 8 -30.41 3.70 -8.02
CA ARG A 8 -29.00 3.60 -8.42
C ARG A 8 -28.48 2.17 -8.48
N LEU A 9 -28.91 1.29 -7.58
CA LEU A 9 -28.57 -0.14 -7.63
C LEU A 9 -29.13 -0.83 -8.87
N GLN A 10 -30.36 -0.51 -9.27
CA GLN A 10 -30.97 -1.10 -10.48
C GLN A 10 -30.31 -0.62 -11.77
N VAL A 11 -29.89 0.64 -11.86
CA VAL A 11 -29.20 1.19 -13.04
C VAL A 11 -27.78 0.61 -13.16
N VAL A 12 -27.04 0.48 -12.05
CA VAL A 12 -25.67 -0.09 -12.04
C VAL A 12 -25.67 -1.60 -12.33
N GLU A 13 -26.68 -2.35 -11.89
CA GLU A 13 -26.81 -3.77 -12.27
C GLU A 13 -27.19 -3.94 -13.74
N GLY A 14 -28.04 -3.09 -14.30
CA GLY A 14 -28.42 -3.12 -15.72
C GLY A 14 -27.25 -2.83 -16.66
N GLU A 15 -26.38 -1.88 -16.32
CA GLU A 15 -25.19 -1.54 -17.11
C GLU A 15 -24.08 -2.61 -17.00
N ARG A 16 -23.89 -3.23 -15.81
CA ARG A 16 -22.92 -4.33 -15.64
C ARG A 16 -23.31 -5.59 -16.39
N ILE A 17 -24.60 -5.90 -16.52
CA ILE A 17 -25.08 -7.07 -17.28
C ILE A 17 -24.86 -6.87 -18.79
N SER A 18 -25.03 -5.65 -19.31
CA SER A 18 -24.78 -5.35 -20.73
C SER A 18 -23.29 -5.32 -21.08
N MET A 19 -22.41 -4.81 -20.18
CA MET A 19 -20.97 -4.87 -20.36
C MET A 19 -20.44 -6.31 -20.29
N GLY A 20 -20.90 -7.13 -19.35
CA GLY A 20 -20.46 -8.53 -19.23
C GLY A 20 -20.76 -9.40 -20.45
N LEU A 21 -21.82 -9.10 -21.21
CA LEU A 21 -22.15 -9.82 -22.45
C LEU A 21 -21.25 -9.41 -23.63
N MET A 22 -20.92 -8.14 -23.74
CA MET A 22 -19.98 -7.63 -24.77
C MET A 22 -18.55 -8.11 -24.50
N ASP A 23 -18.14 -8.20 -23.24
CA ASP A 23 -16.82 -8.72 -22.87
C ASP A 23 -16.71 -10.24 -23.06
N SER A 24 -17.80 -10.98 -22.84
CA SER A 24 -17.85 -12.42 -23.15
C SER A 24 -17.75 -12.70 -24.65
N ILE A 25 -18.30 -11.82 -25.49
CA ILE A 25 -18.17 -11.90 -26.97
C ILE A 25 -16.76 -11.52 -27.41
N LYS A 26 -16.13 -10.51 -26.79
CA LYS A 26 -14.71 -10.17 -27.02
C LYS A 26 -13.75 -11.30 -26.62
N LYS A 27 -14.05 -12.08 -25.57
CA LYS A 27 -13.28 -13.27 -25.18
C LYS A 27 -13.33 -14.42 -26.19
N LEU A 28 -14.43 -14.56 -26.96
CA LEU A 28 -14.54 -15.57 -28.03
C LEU A 28 -13.78 -15.23 -29.31
N PHE A 29 -13.48 -13.93 -29.51
CA PHE A 29 -12.72 -13.42 -30.65
C PHE A 29 -11.42 -12.75 -30.19
N GLY A 30 -10.70 -13.33 -29.21
CA GLY A 30 -9.49 -12.78 -28.61
C GLY A 30 -8.58 -12.16 -29.64
N GLN A 31 -8.44 -10.82 -29.65
CA GLN A 31 -7.45 -10.15 -30.46
C GLN A 31 -6.09 -10.58 -29.96
N SER A 32 -5.25 -11.09 -30.84
CA SER A 32 -3.89 -11.48 -30.47
C SER A 32 -3.14 -10.23 -29.98
N ASN A 33 -2.25 -10.39 -29.00
CA ASN A 33 -1.39 -9.30 -28.51
C ASN A 33 -0.70 -8.56 -29.66
N GLU A 34 -0.31 -9.29 -30.72
CA GLU A 34 0.29 -8.71 -31.93
C GLU A 34 -0.64 -7.74 -32.67
N ALA A 35 -1.95 -8.01 -32.70
CA ALA A 35 -2.91 -7.13 -33.35
C ALA A 35 -3.11 -5.83 -32.55
N GLU A 36 -3.07 -5.91 -31.21
CA GLU A 36 -3.11 -4.74 -30.36
C GLU A 36 -1.84 -3.90 -30.50
N VAL A 37 -0.66 -4.52 -30.42
CA VAL A 37 0.61 -3.82 -30.62
C VAL A 37 0.65 -3.11 -31.99
N LYS A 38 0.18 -3.73 -33.06
CA LYS A 38 0.10 -3.10 -34.40
C LYS A 38 -0.81 -1.87 -34.45
N LYS A 39 -1.86 -1.82 -33.62
CA LYS A 39 -2.68 -0.61 -33.52
C LYS A 39 -1.91 0.53 -32.85
N LEU A 40 -1.22 0.22 -31.75
CA LEU A 40 -0.40 1.17 -31.02
C LEU A 40 0.79 1.68 -31.87
N GLU A 41 1.41 0.78 -32.66
CA GLU A 41 2.49 1.12 -33.61
C GLU A 41 2.06 2.18 -34.62
N LYS A 42 0.82 2.16 -35.10
CA LYS A 42 0.32 3.18 -36.05
C LYS A 42 0.34 4.56 -35.40
N ILE A 43 -0.07 4.68 -34.14
CA ILE A 43 -0.05 5.96 -33.42
C ILE A 43 1.39 6.35 -33.10
N ALA A 44 2.24 5.40 -32.69
CA ALA A 44 3.65 5.65 -32.44
C ALA A 44 4.39 6.17 -33.69
N ASN A 45 4.06 5.66 -34.88
CA ASN A 45 4.61 6.16 -36.15
C ASN A 45 4.22 7.61 -36.40
N GLN A 46 2.98 8.04 -36.06
CA GLN A 46 2.59 9.45 -36.17
C GLN A 46 3.43 10.36 -35.25
N VAL A 47 3.79 9.87 -34.06
CA VAL A 47 4.71 10.57 -33.15
C VAL A 47 6.11 10.70 -33.78
N LEU A 48 6.62 9.61 -34.36
CA LEU A 48 7.96 9.57 -34.97
C LEU A 48 8.06 10.45 -36.23
N GLU A 49 6.99 10.55 -37.05
CA GLU A 49 6.93 11.42 -38.20
C GLU A 49 7.10 12.89 -37.83
N LYS A 50 6.71 13.30 -36.63
CA LYS A 50 6.86 14.66 -36.12
C LYS A 50 8.25 15.00 -35.57
N GLU A 51 9.15 14.06 -35.45
CA GLU A 51 10.51 14.22 -34.90
C GLU A 51 11.25 15.39 -35.56
N ASN A 52 11.23 15.48 -36.89
CA ASN A 52 11.91 16.52 -37.63
C ASN A 52 11.33 17.95 -37.39
N THR A 53 10.11 18.04 -36.93
CA THR A 53 9.46 19.31 -36.57
C THR A 53 10.00 19.82 -35.24
N TYR A 54 9.96 18.98 -34.22
CA TYR A 54 10.34 19.38 -32.86
C TYR A 54 11.84 19.48 -32.67
N SER A 55 12.66 18.67 -33.34
CA SER A 55 14.12 18.73 -33.26
C SER A 55 14.74 20.03 -33.78
N LYS A 56 14.03 20.75 -34.63
CA LYS A 56 14.48 22.04 -35.18
C LYS A 56 14.06 23.24 -34.33
N MET A 57 13.18 23.09 -33.36
CA MET A 57 12.73 24.17 -32.49
C MET A 57 13.86 24.62 -31.55
N SER A 58 13.85 25.90 -31.18
CA SER A 58 14.66 26.37 -30.06
C SER A 58 14.17 25.79 -28.74
N ASN A 59 14.92 25.95 -27.65
CA ASN A 59 14.45 25.54 -26.33
C ASN A 59 13.17 26.29 -25.92
N ASP A 60 13.14 27.61 -26.17
CA ASP A 60 11.99 28.46 -25.85
C ASP A 60 10.75 28.05 -26.65
N ASP A 61 10.90 27.77 -27.97
CA ASP A 61 9.80 27.31 -28.81
C ASP A 61 9.28 25.91 -28.38
N LEU A 62 10.18 25.03 -27.92
CA LEU A 62 9.80 23.70 -27.41
C LEU A 62 9.06 23.80 -26.10
N GLN A 63 9.53 24.63 -25.17
CA GLN A 63 8.86 24.90 -23.89
C GLN A 63 7.47 25.51 -24.10
N ALA A 64 7.36 26.46 -25.04
CA ALA A 64 6.09 27.09 -25.40
C ALA A 64 5.04 26.10 -25.93
N GLN A 65 5.44 24.89 -26.38
CA GLN A 65 4.49 23.88 -26.85
C GLN A 65 3.54 23.43 -25.75
N THR A 66 3.96 23.43 -24.50
CA THR A 66 3.07 23.11 -23.36
C THR A 66 1.88 24.08 -23.31
N VAL A 67 2.11 25.36 -23.50
CA VAL A 67 1.04 26.37 -23.54
C VAL A 67 0.14 26.16 -24.75
N VAL A 68 0.73 25.96 -25.94
CA VAL A 68 -0.02 25.72 -27.19
C VAL A 68 -0.92 24.47 -27.05
N LEU A 69 -0.42 23.39 -26.48
CA LEU A 69 -1.19 22.16 -26.28
C LEU A 69 -2.31 22.34 -25.25
N LYS A 70 -2.07 23.09 -24.16
CA LYS A 70 -3.13 23.48 -23.19
C LYS A 70 -4.21 24.33 -23.84
N GLU A 71 -3.85 25.24 -24.72
CA GLU A 71 -4.82 26.05 -25.48
C GLU A 71 -5.65 25.20 -26.44
N ARG A 72 -5.06 24.25 -27.15
CA ARG A 72 -5.79 23.30 -28.02
C ARG A 72 -6.84 22.51 -27.25
N LEU A 73 -6.49 22.02 -26.03
CA LEU A 73 -7.45 21.35 -25.12
C LEU A 73 -8.58 22.31 -24.72
N ALA A 74 -8.26 23.56 -24.38
CA ALA A 74 -9.26 24.57 -24.03
C ALA A 74 -10.21 24.90 -25.21
N HIS A 75 -9.77 24.73 -26.45
CA HIS A 75 -10.58 24.89 -27.65
C HIS A 75 -11.39 23.63 -28.01
N GLY A 76 -11.31 22.56 -27.23
CA GLY A 76 -12.15 21.38 -27.34
C GLY A 76 -11.52 20.17 -28.03
N GLU A 77 -10.23 20.21 -28.37
CA GLU A 77 -9.53 19.00 -28.80
C GLU A 77 -9.38 18.01 -27.63
N SER A 78 -9.42 16.71 -27.91
CA SER A 78 -9.22 15.68 -26.90
C SER A 78 -7.73 15.43 -26.64
N LEU A 79 -7.42 14.73 -25.53
CA LEU A 79 -6.06 14.27 -25.23
C LEU A 79 -5.53 13.34 -26.34
N ASP A 80 -6.39 12.53 -26.95
CA ASP A 80 -6.01 11.64 -28.06
C ASP A 80 -5.64 12.42 -29.33
N ASP A 81 -6.33 13.55 -29.62
CA ASP A 81 -6.03 14.39 -30.78
C ASP A 81 -4.66 15.07 -30.68
N ILE A 82 -4.28 15.51 -29.48
CA ILE A 82 -2.99 16.18 -29.24
C ILE A 82 -1.85 15.20 -28.92
N LEU A 83 -2.14 13.92 -28.65
CA LEU A 83 -1.15 12.91 -28.25
C LEU A 83 0.08 12.85 -29.16
N PRO A 84 -0.04 12.81 -30.50
CA PRO A 84 1.15 12.72 -31.37
C PRO A 84 2.09 13.93 -31.24
N ASP A 85 1.53 15.13 -31.04
CA ASP A 85 2.29 16.36 -30.81
C ASP A 85 2.92 16.38 -29.43
N ALA A 86 2.15 16.09 -28.39
CA ALA A 86 2.60 16.09 -27.03
C ALA A 86 3.75 15.08 -26.81
N PHE A 87 3.61 13.85 -27.33
CA PHE A 87 4.65 12.83 -27.21
C PHE A 87 5.90 13.18 -28.00
N ALA A 88 5.75 13.77 -29.20
CA ALA A 88 6.90 14.18 -30.00
C ALA A 88 7.67 15.34 -29.35
N ALA A 89 6.96 16.35 -28.82
CA ALA A 89 7.56 17.47 -28.09
C ALA A 89 8.30 16.97 -26.83
N PHE A 90 7.65 16.14 -26.03
CA PHE A 90 8.24 15.63 -24.80
C PHE A 90 9.41 14.67 -25.07
N ARG A 91 9.35 13.85 -26.11
CA ARG A 91 10.46 12.99 -26.54
C ARG A 91 11.69 13.81 -26.90
N GLU A 92 11.53 14.95 -27.55
CA GLU A 92 12.63 15.87 -27.83
C GLU A 92 13.17 16.51 -26.53
N ALA A 93 12.28 16.86 -25.58
CA ALA A 93 12.70 17.37 -24.28
C ALA A 93 13.54 16.34 -23.51
N VAL A 94 13.13 15.06 -23.51
CA VAL A 94 13.92 13.96 -22.91
C VAL A 94 15.31 13.90 -23.54
N TRP A 95 15.40 14.01 -24.86
CA TRP A 95 16.68 14.00 -25.56
C TRP A 95 17.58 15.19 -25.14
N ARG A 96 17.01 16.40 -25.01
CA ARG A 96 17.80 17.60 -24.66
C ARG A 96 18.24 17.62 -23.21
N VAL A 97 17.40 17.16 -22.31
CA VAL A 97 17.64 17.23 -20.85
C VAL A 97 18.43 16.00 -20.35
N ASP A 98 18.08 14.80 -20.79
CA ASP A 98 18.67 13.53 -20.26
C ASP A 98 19.63 12.86 -21.28
N GLY A 99 19.74 13.38 -22.49
CA GLY A 99 20.60 12.80 -23.53
C GLY A 99 20.15 11.44 -24.05
N LYS A 100 18.94 11.00 -23.71
CA LYS A 100 18.39 9.69 -24.09
C LYS A 100 17.23 9.85 -25.05
N LYS A 101 17.35 9.26 -26.23
CA LYS A 101 16.29 9.25 -27.22
C LYS A 101 15.37 8.06 -27.00
N LEU A 102 14.10 8.33 -26.71
CA LEU A 102 13.12 7.27 -26.47
C LEU A 102 12.94 6.38 -27.70
N PHE A 103 12.95 5.06 -27.47
CA PHE A 103 12.77 4.05 -28.51
C PHE A 103 11.30 3.94 -28.93
N PRO A 104 11.01 3.46 -30.15
CA PRO A 104 9.64 3.22 -30.60
C PRO A 104 8.81 2.36 -29.65
N VAL A 105 9.41 1.34 -29.04
CA VAL A 105 8.74 0.46 -28.07
C VAL A 105 8.32 1.20 -26.79
N GLN A 106 9.09 2.21 -26.38
CA GLN A 106 8.74 3.06 -25.23
C GLN A 106 7.57 4.00 -25.56
N ILE A 107 7.49 4.51 -26.80
CA ILE A 107 6.34 5.28 -27.25
C ILE A 107 5.09 4.40 -27.27
N ILE A 108 5.17 3.18 -27.78
CA ILE A 108 4.08 2.19 -27.75
C ILE A 108 3.63 1.93 -26.31
N GLY A 109 4.57 1.73 -25.39
CA GLY A 109 4.29 1.59 -23.96
C GLY A 109 3.59 2.81 -23.37
N GLY A 110 4.04 4.02 -23.71
CA GLY A 110 3.42 5.26 -23.27
C GLY A 110 1.98 5.44 -23.76
N ILE A 111 1.70 5.06 -25.03
CA ILE A 111 0.34 5.07 -25.58
C ILE A 111 -0.54 4.04 -24.85
N CYS A 112 -0.02 2.84 -24.60
CA CYS A 112 -0.70 1.82 -23.84
C CYS A 112 -1.11 2.31 -22.44
N LEU A 113 -0.20 2.98 -21.72
CA LEU A 113 -0.47 3.58 -20.42
C LEU A 113 -1.52 4.70 -20.52
N HIS A 114 -1.42 5.57 -21.53
CA HIS A 114 -2.43 6.64 -21.73
C HIS A 114 -3.84 6.07 -21.92
N GLN A 115 -3.97 4.90 -22.54
CA GLN A 115 -5.25 4.22 -22.73
C GLN A 115 -5.81 3.56 -21.45
N GLY A 116 -5.16 3.72 -20.30
CA GLY A 116 -5.61 3.10 -19.04
C GLY A 116 -5.39 1.58 -19.01
N ARG A 117 -4.27 1.09 -19.54
CA ARG A 117 -3.93 -0.33 -19.66
C ARG A 117 -2.60 -0.62 -18.97
N ILE A 118 -2.27 -1.90 -18.79
CA ILE A 118 -0.98 -2.32 -18.27
C ILE A 118 -0.01 -2.59 -19.42
N ALA A 119 1.11 -1.87 -19.44
CA ALA A 119 2.22 -2.11 -20.35
C ALA A 119 3.19 -3.13 -19.72
N GLU A 120 3.15 -4.39 -20.15
CA GLU A 120 4.19 -5.35 -19.79
C GLU A 120 5.44 -5.10 -20.62
N MET A 121 6.39 -4.38 -20.04
CA MET A 121 7.71 -4.11 -20.61
C MET A 121 8.78 -4.85 -19.83
N LYS A 122 9.62 -5.62 -20.49
CA LYS A 122 10.68 -6.39 -19.83
C LYS A 122 11.61 -5.48 -19.03
N THR A 123 12.19 -5.99 -17.97
CA THR A 123 13.13 -5.25 -17.11
C THR A 123 14.29 -4.72 -17.95
N GLY A 124 14.69 -3.47 -17.72
CA GLY A 124 15.75 -2.81 -18.50
C GLY A 124 15.28 -2.12 -19.80
N GLU A 125 14.00 -2.19 -20.17
CA GLU A 125 13.46 -1.51 -21.38
C GLU A 125 13.13 -0.01 -21.16
N GLY A 126 13.44 0.55 -19.99
CA GLY A 126 13.28 1.97 -19.69
C GLY A 126 11.84 2.38 -19.35
N LYS A 127 11.14 1.60 -18.53
CA LYS A 127 9.79 1.90 -18.04
C LYS A 127 9.65 3.29 -17.44
N THR A 128 10.63 3.73 -16.65
CA THR A 128 10.62 5.06 -16.01
C THR A 128 10.46 6.18 -17.01
N HIS A 129 11.20 6.15 -18.12
CA HIS A 129 11.05 7.12 -19.20
C HIS A 129 9.73 6.95 -19.97
N THR A 130 9.28 5.71 -20.16
CA THR A 130 7.99 5.42 -20.82
C THR A 130 6.83 6.08 -20.10
N ALA A 131 6.81 6.05 -18.77
CA ALA A 131 5.76 6.64 -17.94
C ALA A 131 5.69 8.17 -18.06
N THR A 132 6.79 8.85 -18.43
CA THR A 132 6.81 10.30 -18.54
C THR A 132 5.95 10.82 -19.69
N LEU A 133 5.84 10.06 -20.78
CA LEU A 133 5.03 10.44 -21.95
C LEU A 133 3.55 10.62 -21.61
N PRO A 134 2.85 9.60 -21.06
CA PRO A 134 1.45 9.75 -20.65
C PRO A 134 1.29 10.68 -19.46
N ALA A 135 2.28 10.78 -18.56
CA ALA A 135 2.24 11.72 -17.45
C ALA A 135 2.20 13.16 -17.97
N TYR A 136 3.09 13.53 -18.90
CA TYR A 136 3.08 14.85 -19.54
C TYR A 136 1.74 15.15 -20.23
N LEU A 137 1.28 14.25 -21.09
CA LEU A 137 0.03 14.44 -21.84
C LEU A 137 -1.17 14.68 -20.93
N ASN A 138 -1.32 13.85 -19.88
CA ASN A 138 -2.48 13.96 -18.98
C ASN A 138 -2.35 15.16 -18.02
N ALA A 139 -1.14 15.56 -17.64
CA ALA A 139 -0.89 16.76 -16.83
C ALA A 139 -1.37 18.05 -17.54
N LEU A 140 -1.39 18.09 -18.88
CA LEU A 140 -1.90 19.23 -19.63
C LEU A 140 -3.37 19.54 -19.33
N SER A 141 -4.14 18.57 -18.83
CA SER A 141 -5.53 18.78 -18.41
C SER A 141 -5.69 19.64 -17.15
N GLY A 142 -4.60 19.90 -16.40
CA GLY A 142 -4.62 20.63 -15.13
C GLY A 142 -5.22 19.85 -13.94
N LYS A 143 -5.67 18.60 -14.14
CA LYS A 143 -6.28 17.79 -13.08
C LYS A 143 -5.25 17.09 -12.17
N GLY A 144 -3.98 17.06 -12.55
CA GLY A 144 -2.91 16.35 -11.86
C GLY A 144 -2.77 14.88 -12.25
N VAL A 145 -1.53 14.40 -12.21
CA VAL A 145 -1.16 13.01 -12.50
C VAL A 145 -0.33 12.48 -11.35
N HIS A 146 -0.69 11.30 -10.84
CA HIS A 146 0.07 10.61 -9.81
C HIS A 146 0.91 9.48 -10.43
N VAL A 147 2.21 9.48 -10.17
CA VAL A 147 3.12 8.39 -10.52
C VAL A 147 3.46 7.65 -9.23
N VAL A 148 2.95 6.43 -9.10
CA VAL A 148 3.00 5.66 -7.87
C VAL A 148 4.13 4.64 -7.93
N THR A 149 4.99 4.65 -6.91
CA THR A 149 6.14 3.75 -6.79
C THR A 149 6.05 2.91 -5.50
N VAL A 150 6.89 1.90 -5.39
CA VAL A 150 6.87 0.96 -4.25
C VAL A 150 7.62 1.44 -3.00
N ASN A 151 8.44 2.49 -3.08
CA ASN A 151 9.18 3.00 -1.92
C ASN A 151 9.63 4.45 -2.10
N ASP A 152 9.99 5.11 -0.97
CA ASP A 152 10.40 6.51 -0.92
C ASP A 152 11.67 6.80 -1.74
N TYR A 153 12.62 5.86 -1.77
CA TYR A 153 13.84 6.01 -2.56
C TYR A 153 13.53 6.17 -4.04
N LEU A 154 12.67 5.30 -4.60
CA LEU A 154 12.28 5.37 -6.00
C LEU A 154 11.40 6.61 -6.28
N ALA A 155 10.48 6.95 -5.37
CA ALA A 155 9.66 8.15 -5.49
C ALA A 155 10.53 9.41 -5.57
N LYS A 156 11.50 9.54 -4.66
CA LYS A 156 12.45 10.66 -4.66
C LYS A 156 13.36 10.64 -5.90
N PHE A 157 14.01 9.53 -6.15
CA PHE A 157 14.97 9.40 -7.26
C PHE A 157 14.32 9.65 -8.62
N GLN A 158 13.16 9.00 -8.89
CA GLN A 158 12.46 9.17 -10.17
C GLN A 158 11.83 10.56 -10.27
N GLY A 159 11.26 11.09 -9.18
CA GLY A 159 10.65 12.41 -9.13
C GLY A 159 11.66 13.54 -9.35
N GLU A 160 12.85 13.44 -8.81
CA GLU A 160 13.94 14.40 -9.05
C GLU A 160 14.49 14.27 -10.48
N TRP A 161 14.81 13.07 -10.92
CA TRP A 161 15.40 12.80 -12.22
C TRP A 161 14.44 13.16 -13.36
N MET A 162 13.26 12.58 -13.41
CA MET A 162 12.25 12.88 -14.45
C MET A 162 11.67 14.29 -14.27
N GLY A 163 11.64 14.80 -13.04
CA GLY A 163 11.21 16.14 -12.71
C GLY A 163 11.96 17.23 -13.47
N ASN A 164 13.24 17.04 -13.75
CA ASN A 164 14.01 17.99 -14.55
C ASN A 164 13.44 18.15 -15.97
N ILE A 165 12.93 17.06 -16.56
CA ILE A 165 12.33 17.07 -17.90
C ILE A 165 10.97 17.78 -17.88
N PHE A 166 10.14 17.50 -16.87
CA PHE A 166 8.84 18.15 -16.70
C PHE A 166 9.01 19.66 -16.45
N ARG A 167 9.95 20.06 -15.57
CA ARG A 167 10.25 21.47 -15.29
C ARG A 167 10.78 22.18 -16.54
N PHE A 168 11.62 21.53 -17.35
CA PHE A 168 12.04 22.07 -18.65
C PHE A 168 10.85 22.35 -19.55
N MET A 169 9.81 21.53 -19.53
CA MET A 169 8.57 21.74 -20.28
C MET A 169 7.56 22.66 -19.56
N GLY A 170 7.94 23.30 -18.46
CA GLY A 170 7.09 24.27 -17.73
C GLY A 170 6.00 23.62 -16.87
N LEU A 171 6.18 22.37 -16.41
CA LEU A 171 5.29 21.70 -15.46
C LEU A 171 5.94 21.59 -14.08
N GLU A 172 5.11 21.69 -13.04
CA GLU A 172 5.54 21.49 -11.66
C GLU A 172 5.52 20.02 -11.28
N VAL A 173 6.51 19.60 -10.44
CA VAL A 173 6.63 18.23 -9.95
C VAL A 173 6.71 18.22 -8.43
N GLY A 174 5.79 17.48 -7.81
CA GLY A 174 5.75 17.20 -6.39
C GLY A 174 6.26 15.80 -6.08
N ILE A 175 6.78 15.60 -4.87
CA ILE A 175 7.25 14.29 -4.39
C ILE A 175 6.66 14.04 -3.01
N ILE A 176 5.96 12.91 -2.84
CA ILE A 176 5.35 12.47 -1.60
C ILE A 176 6.15 11.30 -1.02
N ILE A 177 6.79 11.57 0.10
CA ILE A 177 7.57 10.61 0.90
C ILE A 177 7.18 10.73 2.38
N HIS A 178 7.71 9.85 3.23
CA HIS A 178 7.25 9.70 4.61
C HIS A 178 7.30 11.00 5.44
N ASP A 179 8.41 11.62 5.63
CA ASP A 179 8.64 12.67 6.65
C ASP A 179 8.22 14.10 6.25
N LEU A 180 7.26 14.27 5.33
CA LEU A 180 6.79 15.59 4.88
C LEU A 180 5.74 16.18 5.82
N SER A 181 5.81 17.50 6.03
CA SER A 181 4.77 18.28 6.69
C SER A 181 3.48 18.36 5.86
N THR A 182 2.39 18.76 6.48
CA THR A 182 1.08 18.94 5.79
C THR A 182 1.18 19.99 4.67
N GLU A 183 1.91 21.08 4.89
CA GLU A 183 2.10 22.14 3.89
C GLU A 183 2.90 21.63 2.70
N GLU A 184 3.99 20.89 2.93
CA GLU A 184 4.80 20.29 1.87
C GLU A 184 4.01 19.25 1.06
N ARG A 185 3.22 18.39 1.74
CA ARG A 185 2.33 17.45 1.07
C ARG A 185 1.31 18.15 0.20
N ARG A 186 0.66 19.21 0.70
CA ARG A 186 -0.32 19.98 -0.08
C ARG A 186 0.31 20.61 -1.31
N ALA A 187 1.49 21.21 -1.17
CA ALA A 187 2.23 21.76 -2.30
C ALA A 187 2.59 20.68 -3.34
N ALA A 188 3.01 19.50 -2.88
CA ALA A 188 3.36 18.38 -3.76
C ALA A 188 2.14 17.82 -4.51
N TYR A 189 0.96 17.71 -3.86
CA TYR A 189 -0.27 17.29 -4.55
C TYR A 189 -0.85 18.38 -5.46
N ALA A 190 -0.54 19.64 -5.23
CA ALA A 190 -0.95 20.74 -6.10
C ALA A 190 -0.16 20.78 -7.42
N ALA A 191 1.01 20.14 -7.50
CA ALA A 191 1.83 20.07 -8.71
C ALA A 191 1.14 19.36 -9.88
N ASP A 192 1.59 19.61 -11.11
CA ASP A 192 1.03 18.98 -12.32
C ASP A 192 1.27 17.47 -12.34
N VAL A 193 2.45 17.02 -11.86
CA VAL A 193 2.82 15.60 -11.72
C VAL A 193 3.30 15.35 -10.30
N THR A 194 2.74 14.37 -9.62
CA THR A 194 3.13 14.00 -8.25
C THR A 194 3.67 12.57 -8.22
N TYR A 195 4.94 12.42 -7.86
CA TYR A 195 5.55 11.13 -7.55
C TYR A 195 5.32 10.79 -6.08
N GLY A 196 5.01 9.54 -5.77
CA GLY A 196 4.86 9.13 -4.37
C GLY A 196 4.74 7.64 -4.20
N THR A 197 4.79 7.18 -2.94
CA THR A 197 4.60 5.77 -2.63
C THR A 197 3.11 5.44 -2.49
N ASN A 198 2.76 4.21 -2.87
CA ASN A 198 1.41 3.69 -2.71
C ASN A 198 0.89 3.82 -1.26
N ASN A 199 1.76 3.57 -0.27
CA ASN A 199 1.40 3.64 1.14
C ASN A 199 1.12 5.08 1.57
N GLU A 200 2.03 6.03 1.31
CA GLU A 200 1.84 7.42 1.73
C GLU A 200 0.62 8.07 1.08
N MET A 201 0.40 7.82 -0.22
CA MET A 201 -0.78 8.32 -0.92
C MET A 201 -2.09 7.74 -0.35
N GLY A 202 -2.10 6.46 0.01
CA GLY A 202 -3.26 5.84 0.64
C GLY A 202 -3.47 6.30 2.09
N PHE A 203 -2.40 6.52 2.85
CA PHE A 203 -2.50 7.10 4.19
C PHE A 203 -2.93 8.58 4.16
N ASP A 204 -2.49 9.35 3.17
CA ASP A 204 -2.95 10.72 2.99
C ASP A 204 -4.46 10.78 2.68
N TYR A 205 -4.99 9.83 1.88
CA TYR A 205 -6.43 9.69 1.70
C TYR A 205 -7.16 9.45 3.04
N LEU A 206 -6.65 8.56 3.87
CA LEU A 206 -7.27 8.29 5.17
C LEU A 206 -7.16 9.50 6.09
N ARG A 207 -5.99 10.17 6.12
CA ARG A 207 -5.77 11.39 6.91
C ARG A 207 -6.71 12.52 6.49
N ASP A 208 -6.89 12.76 5.21
CA ASP A 208 -7.81 13.79 4.67
C ASP A 208 -9.26 13.56 5.08
N ASN A 209 -9.66 12.31 5.29
CA ASN A 209 -10.99 11.98 5.79
C ASN A 209 -11.12 12.02 7.33
N MET A 210 -10.05 12.39 8.05
CA MET A 210 -10.04 12.55 9.51
C MET A 210 -9.78 13.98 9.95
N VAL A 211 -9.41 14.88 9.03
CA VAL A 211 -9.17 16.31 9.35
C VAL A 211 -10.46 17.04 9.68
N ILE A 212 -10.36 18.05 10.53
CA ILE A 212 -11.51 18.86 11.01
C ILE A 212 -11.61 20.22 10.33
N ARG A 213 -10.63 20.58 9.49
CA ARG A 213 -10.58 21.81 8.72
C ARG A 213 -10.24 21.51 7.26
N SER A 214 -10.91 22.19 6.33
CA SER A 214 -10.67 22.02 4.89
C SER A 214 -9.25 22.38 4.47
N GLU A 215 -8.62 23.35 5.19
CA GLU A 215 -7.25 23.76 4.93
C GLU A 215 -6.22 22.66 5.30
N GLU A 216 -6.59 21.66 6.05
CA GLU A 216 -5.73 20.54 6.44
C GLU A 216 -5.74 19.43 5.40
N CYS A 217 -6.71 19.39 4.47
CA CYS A 217 -6.73 18.44 3.35
C CYS A 217 -5.53 18.68 2.44
N VAL A 218 -4.88 17.60 2.02
CA VAL A 218 -3.69 17.66 1.16
C VAL A 218 -3.97 17.21 -0.26
N GLN A 219 -4.85 16.22 -0.47
CA GLN A 219 -5.16 15.68 -1.80
C GLN A 219 -6.27 16.49 -2.49
N ARG A 220 -6.14 16.73 -3.80
CA ARG A 220 -7.11 17.50 -4.58
C ARG A 220 -8.08 16.65 -5.41
N GLY A 221 -7.71 15.40 -5.77
CA GLY A 221 -8.56 14.50 -6.56
C GLY A 221 -7.80 13.32 -7.14
N TYR A 222 -8.52 12.43 -7.81
CA TYR A 222 -8.02 11.15 -8.34
C TYR A 222 -8.27 11.06 -9.84
N SER A 223 -7.58 11.89 -10.64
CA SER A 223 -7.80 11.91 -12.08
C SER A 223 -7.08 10.78 -12.79
N TYR A 224 -5.76 10.70 -12.68
CA TYR A 224 -4.95 9.68 -13.36
C TYR A 224 -3.81 9.17 -12.49
N ALA A 225 -3.71 7.84 -12.36
CA ALA A 225 -2.58 7.18 -11.73
C ALA A 225 -1.81 6.29 -12.72
N ILE A 226 -0.49 6.42 -12.70
CA ILE A 226 0.44 5.50 -13.36
C ILE A 226 1.17 4.73 -12.27
N VAL A 227 0.94 3.41 -12.20
CA VAL A 227 1.50 2.55 -11.17
C VAL A 227 2.74 1.85 -11.70
N ASP A 228 3.93 2.21 -11.16
CA ASP A 228 5.18 1.51 -11.46
C ASP A 228 5.26 0.22 -10.64
N GLU A 229 5.76 -0.86 -11.26
CA GLU A 229 5.73 -2.20 -10.69
C GLU A 229 4.32 -2.60 -10.22
N VAL A 230 3.35 -2.44 -11.12
CA VAL A 230 1.91 -2.60 -10.86
C VAL A 230 1.53 -3.95 -10.24
N ASP A 231 2.25 -5.00 -10.56
CA ASP A 231 2.06 -6.34 -10.00
C ASP A 231 2.47 -6.42 -8.52
N SER A 232 3.46 -5.63 -8.09
CA SER A 232 3.80 -5.54 -6.67
C SER A 232 2.70 -4.83 -5.89
N ILE A 233 2.30 -3.65 -6.38
CA ILE A 233 1.39 -2.77 -5.66
C ILE A 233 -0.04 -3.33 -5.65
N LEU A 234 -0.55 -3.76 -6.83
CA LEU A 234 -1.95 -4.15 -6.97
C LEU A 234 -2.22 -5.65 -6.70
N ILE A 235 -1.20 -6.48 -6.65
CA ILE A 235 -1.34 -7.92 -6.37
C ILE A 235 -0.68 -8.29 -5.05
N ASP A 236 0.66 -8.12 -4.92
CA ASP A 236 1.37 -8.59 -3.73
C ASP A 236 0.99 -7.79 -2.48
N GLU A 237 1.04 -6.47 -2.58
CA GLU A 237 0.75 -5.59 -1.46
C GLU A 237 -0.75 -5.41 -1.20
N ALA A 238 -1.60 -5.80 -2.15
CA ALA A 238 -3.05 -5.68 -2.05
C ALA A 238 -3.72 -6.81 -1.24
N ARG A 239 -2.97 -7.61 -0.51
CA ARG A 239 -3.50 -8.64 0.41
C ARG A 239 -4.10 -8.05 1.67
N THR A 240 -3.67 -6.85 2.04
CA THR A 240 -3.97 -6.25 3.33
C THR A 240 -4.34 -4.79 3.18
N PRO A 241 -5.32 -4.31 3.95
CA PRO A 241 -5.71 -2.91 3.92
C PRO A 241 -4.65 -2.01 4.57
N LEU A 242 -4.71 -0.73 4.24
CA LEU A 242 -4.07 0.34 4.98
C LEU A 242 -4.95 0.68 6.19
N ILE A 243 -4.36 0.77 7.37
CA ILE A 243 -5.08 1.05 8.61
C ILE A 243 -4.39 2.20 9.33
N ILE A 244 -5.18 3.17 9.76
CA ILE A 244 -4.78 4.13 10.78
C ILE A 244 -5.37 3.68 12.10
N SER A 245 -4.52 3.44 13.09
CA SER A 245 -4.94 3.00 14.41
C SER A 245 -4.52 3.97 15.51
N GLY A 246 -5.33 4.03 16.55
CA GLY A 246 -5.09 4.78 17.76
C GLY A 246 -5.00 3.88 18.98
N GLN A 247 -4.66 4.44 20.15
CA GLN A 247 -4.56 3.67 21.38
C GLN A 247 -5.94 3.19 21.85
N GLY A 248 -6.09 1.88 22.03
CA GLY A 248 -7.28 1.25 22.60
C GLY A 248 -7.28 1.26 24.15
N GLU A 249 -8.42 0.99 24.74
CA GLU A 249 -8.63 0.98 26.20
C GLU A 249 -8.40 -0.40 26.86
N LYS A 250 -8.25 -1.47 26.10
CA LYS A 250 -8.24 -2.85 26.58
C LYS A 250 -6.98 -3.21 27.37
N SER A 251 -7.16 -4.09 28.36
CA SER A 251 -6.13 -4.54 29.28
C SER A 251 -5.13 -5.49 28.64
N THR A 252 -3.83 -5.28 28.91
CA THR A 252 -2.72 -6.14 28.44
C THR A 252 -2.52 -7.42 29.27
N GLU A 253 -3.26 -7.60 30.37
CA GLU A 253 -3.07 -8.72 31.29
C GLU A 253 -3.46 -10.08 30.70
N LEU A 254 -4.49 -10.13 29.84
CA LEU A 254 -4.97 -11.37 29.23
C LEU A 254 -3.93 -12.00 28.32
N TYR A 255 -3.11 -11.22 27.61
CA TYR A 255 -2.03 -11.75 26.75
C TYR A 255 -1.00 -12.54 27.56
N ALA A 256 -0.58 -12.01 28.70
CA ALA A 256 0.36 -12.70 29.59
C ALA A 256 -0.23 -13.97 30.21
N LEU A 257 -1.55 -14.01 30.47
CA LEU A 257 -2.24 -15.19 30.96
C LEU A 257 -2.39 -16.25 29.86
N ALA A 258 -2.77 -15.85 28.64
CA ALA A 258 -2.87 -16.75 27.50
C ALA A 258 -1.51 -17.34 27.12
N ASP A 259 -0.43 -16.56 27.12
CA ASP A 259 0.93 -17.01 26.87
C ASP A 259 1.35 -18.11 27.84
N ARG A 260 1.14 -17.89 29.16
CA ARG A 260 1.46 -18.90 30.19
C ARG A 260 0.65 -20.19 30.06
N PHE A 261 -0.56 -20.11 29.53
CA PHE A 261 -1.39 -21.26 29.29
C PHE A 261 -0.89 -22.03 28.07
N VAL A 262 -0.73 -21.33 26.94
CA VAL A 262 -0.34 -21.91 25.65
C VAL A 262 1.04 -22.59 25.73
N SER A 263 1.99 -22.02 26.46
CA SER A 263 3.33 -22.60 26.65
C SER A 263 3.34 -24.01 27.27
N LYS A 264 2.21 -24.46 27.85
CA LYS A 264 2.06 -25.80 28.46
C LYS A 264 1.35 -26.80 27.54
N LEU A 265 0.79 -26.34 26.41
CA LEU A 265 0.05 -27.18 25.48
C LEU A 265 1.00 -28.02 24.60
N ARG A 266 0.52 -29.19 24.18
CA ARG A 266 1.26 -30.13 23.34
C ARG A 266 0.66 -30.22 21.94
N LYS A 267 1.53 -30.21 20.96
CA LYS A 267 1.15 -30.40 19.54
C LYS A 267 0.50 -31.80 19.39
N GLU A 268 -0.51 -31.89 18.49
CA GLU A 268 -1.31 -33.08 18.14
C GLU A 268 -2.23 -33.62 19.29
N GLU A 269 -1.97 -33.30 20.56
CA GLU A 269 -2.82 -33.66 21.69
C GLU A 269 -3.83 -32.54 21.98
N ASP A 270 -3.33 -31.31 22.11
CA ASP A 270 -4.11 -30.14 22.56
C ASP A 270 -4.43 -29.16 21.45
N TYR A 271 -3.64 -29.14 20.37
CA TYR A 271 -3.87 -28.33 19.21
C TYR A 271 -3.32 -28.96 17.93
N VAL A 272 -3.89 -28.56 16.79
CA VAL A 272 -3.48 -29.00 15.44
C VAL A 272 -3.05 -27.78 14.63
N ILE A 273 -1.96 -27.93 13.88
CA ILE A 273 -1.43 -26.90 12.99
C ILE A 273 -1.74 -27.29 11.55
N GLU A 274 -2.43 -26.45 10.84
CA GLU A 274 -2.61 -26.57 9.39
C GLU A 274 -1.60 -25.67 8.67
N GLU A 275 -0.40 -26.19 8.44
CA GLU A 275 0.71 -25.44 7.87
C GLU A 275 0.37 -24.79 6.54
N LYS A 276 -0.43 -25.47 5.69
CA LYS A 276 -0.88 -24.95 4.39
C LYS A 276 -1.73 -23.68 4.52
N GLU A 277 -2.46 -23.58 5.59
CA GLU A 277 -3.43 -22.48 5.84
C GLU A 277 -2.90 -21.45 6.83
N LYS A 278 -1.67 -21.67 7.34
CA LYS A 278 -1.10 -20.87 8.42
C LYS A 278 -2.11 -20.68 9.57
N ALA A 279 -2.87 -21.75 9.86
CA ALA A 279 -3.91 -21.77 10.88
C ALA A 279 -3.57 -22.75 12.00
N VAL A 280 -4.10 -22.46 13.17
CA VAL A 280 -3.97 -23.35 14.35
C VAL A 280 -5.30 -23.40 15.08
N THR A 281 -5.70 -24.59 15.50
CA THR A 281 -6.95 -24.83 16.22
C THR A 281 -6.73 -25.66 17.44
N LEU A 282 -7.49 -25.42 18.52
CA LEU A 282 -7.51 -26.27 19.69
C LEU A 282 -8.30 -27.57 19.41
N THR A 283 -7.82 -28.68 19.93
CA THR A 283 -8.59 -29.94 19.97
C THR A 283 -9.60 -29.92 21.15
N GLU A 284 -10.48 -30.90 21.21
CA GLU A 284 -11.40 -31.06 22.37
C GLU A 284 -10.64 -31.09 23.70
N THR A 285 -9.51 -31.80 23.73
CA THR A 285 -8.64 -31.86 24.93
C THR A 285 -8.01 -30.53 25.25
N GLY A 286 -7.64 -29.72 24.25
CA GLY A 286 -7.14 -28.37 24.42
C GLY A 286 -8.19 -27.41 24.96
N ILE A 287 -9.43 -27.53 24.48
CA ILE A 287 -10.59 -26.76 24.96
C ILE A 287 -10.88 -27.12 26.44
N ASP A 288 -10.93 -28.39 26.81
CA ASP A 288 -11.17 -28.82 28.18
C ASP A 288 -10.09 -28.30 29.15
N LYS A 289 -8.82 -28.34 28.71
CA LYS A 289 -7.70 -27.77 29.49
C LYS A 289 -7.84 -26.27 29.65
N ALA A 290 -8.28 -25.54 28.60
CA ALA A 290 -8.49 -24.10 28.65
C ALA A 290 -9.65 -23.76 29.62
N GLN A 291 -10.78 -24.42 29.53
CA GLN A 291 -11.92 -24.24 30.43
C GLN A 291 -11.52 -24.48 31.90
N THR A 292 -10.79 -25.54 32.15
CA THR A 292 -10.29 -25.87 33.51
C THR A 292 -9.31 -24.81 34.01
N HIS A 293 -8.40 -24.34 33.16
CA HIS A 293 -7.35 -23.36 33.53
C HIS A 293 -7.94 -21.99 33.86
N PHE A 294 -8.86 -21.51 33.04
CA PHE A 294 -9.48 -20.20 33.18
C PHE A 294 -10.75 -20.21 34.02
N LYS A 295 -11.20 -21.40 34.46
CA LYS A 295 -12.41 -21.62 35.27
C LYS A 295 -13.67 -21.08 34.63
N VAL A 296 -13.85 -21.38 33.36
CA VAL A 296 -15.02 -21.03 32.56
C VAL A 296 -15.75 -22.34 32.19
N ASP A 297 -17.07 -22.33 32.21
CA ASP A 297 -17.87 -23.53 31.92
C ASP A 297 -17.89 -23.84 30.41
N ASN A 298 -17.92 -22.81 29.57
CA ASN A 298 -17.88 -22.97 28.12
C ASN A 298 -17.05 -21.81 27.49
N ILE A 299 -15.91 -22.15 26.90
CA ILE A 299 -15.02 -21.16 26.29
C ILE A 299 -15.58 -20.59 24.97
N ALA A 300 -16.51 -21.32 24.33
CA ALA A 300 -17.17 -20.89 23.09
C ALA A 300 -18.39 -19.99 23.31
N ASP A 301 -18.72 -19.67 24.57
CA ASP A 301 -19.81 -18.77 24.90
C ASP A 301 -19.48 -17.33 24.54
N ILE A 302 -20.51 -16.53 24.23
CA ILE A 302 -20.37 -15.13 23.80
C ILE A 302 -19.55 -14.32 24.80
N ASP A 303 -19.77 -14.52 26.09
CA ASP A 303 -19.04 -13.84 27.17
C ASP A 303 -17.54 -14.19 27.23
N ASN A 304 -17.13 -15.33 26.69
CA ASN A 304 -15.76 -15.81 26.70
C ASN A 304 -15.03 -15.67 25.34
N THR A 305 -15.67 -15.08 24.34
CA THR A 305 -15.11 -14.93 22.98
C THR A 305 -13.76 -14.20 23.01
N THR A 306 -13.66 -13.12 23.80
CA THR A 306 -12.41 -12.36 23.97
C THR A 306 -11.28 -13.24 24.53
N LEU A 307 -11.55 -14.07 25.54
CA LEU A 307 -10.57 -14.99 26.11
C LEU A 307 -10.13 -16.04 25.09
N TYR A 308 -11.08 -16.62 24.38
CA TYR A 308 -10.80 -17.60 23.32
C TYR A 308 -9.92 -17.01 22.22
N HIS A 309 -10.22 -15.79 21.79
CA HIS A 309 -9.41 -15.06 20.82
C HIS A 309 -7.96 -14.89 21.31
N HIS A 310 -7.75 -14.42 22.53
CA HIS A 310 -6.39 -14.27 23.10
C HIS A 310 -5.61 -15.58 23.16
N ILE A 311 -6.29 -16.71 23.47
CA ILE A 311 -5.67 -18.03 23.46
C ILE A 311 -5.25 -18.44 22.05
N LEU A 312 -6.10 -18.19 21.04
CA LEU A 312 -5.77 -18.49 19.64
C LEU A 312 -4.62 -17.64 19.12
N GLN A 313 -4.58 -16.34 19.45
CA GLN A 313 -3.47 -15.46 19.07
C GLN A 313 -2.16 -15.85 19.75
N ALA A 314 -2.19 -16.19 21.03
CA ALA A 314 -1.03 -16.71 21.72
C ALA A 314 -0.55 -18.03 21.10
N LEU A 315 -1.47 -18.94 20.75
CA LEU A 315 -1.16 -20.20 20.09
C LEU A 315 -0.54 -19.99 18.72
N LYS A 316 -1.07 -19.05 17.92
CA LYS A 316 -0.53 -18.64 16.63
C LYS A 316 0.87 -18.04 16.79
N ALA A 317 1.07 -17.19 17.77
CA ALA A 317 2.37 -16.60 18.08
C ALA A 317 3.44 -17.68 18.39
N HIS A 318 3.07 -18.73 19.16
CA HIS A 318 4.00 -19.81 19.54
C HIS A 318 4.26 -20.82 18.42
N THR A 319 3.30 -21.07 17.53
CA THR A 319 3.36 -22.18 16.57
C THR A 319 3.68 -21.76 15.15
N ILE A 320 3.15 -20.63 14.70
CA ILE A 320 3.27 -20.15 13.31
C ILE A 320 4.34 -19.08 13.20
N MET A 321 4.36 -18.11 14.13
CA MET A 321 5.26 -16.97 14.06
C MET A 321 6.66 -17.33 14.54
N ARG A 322 7.65 -17.19 13.64
CA ARG A 322 9.05 -17.57 13.87
C ARG A 322 9.91 -16.34 14.04
N ARG A 323 10.68 -16.32 15.13
CA ARG A 323 11.69 -15.29 15.37
C ARG A 323 12.78 -15.37 14.30
N ASP A 324 13.29 -14.22 13.90
CA ASP A 324 14.32 -14.01 12.85
C ASP A 324 13.87 -14.39 11.42
N ILE A 325 12.58 -14.77 11.25
CA ILE A 325 11.92 -15.00 9.95
C ILE A 325 10.76 -14.03 9.78
N ASP A 326 9.73 -14.12 10.65
CA ASP A 326 8.53 -13.29 10.56
C ASP A 326 8.68 -12.00 11.38
N TYR A 327 9.50 -12.00 12.42
CA TYR A 327 9.81 -10.82 13.25
C TYR A 327 11.19 -10.93 13.89
N VAL A 328 11.73 -9.81 14.32
CA VAL A 328 12.95 -9.72 15.16
C VAL A 328 12.63 -8.96 16.44
N VAL A 329 13.45 -9.19 17.48
CA VAL A 329 13.41 -8.39 18.72
C VAL A 329 14.60 -7.45 18.72
N GLN A 330 14.35 -6.15 18.63
CA GLN A 330 15.37 -5.11 18.62
C GLN A 330 15.01 -4.03 19.64
N ASP A 331 15.99 -3.62 20.46
CA ASP A 331 15.83 -2.59 21.50
C ASP A 331 14.64 -2.83 22.47
N GLY A 332 14.29 -4.11 22.72
CA GLY A 332 13.18 -4.49 23.58
C GLY A 332 11.81 -4.36 22.94
N GLN A 333 11.74 -4.24 21.61
CA GLN A 333 10.52 -4.18 20.82
C GLN A 333 10.50 -5.29 19.78
N VAL A 334 9.31 -5.78 19.46
CA VAL A 334 9.07 -6.69 18.35
C VAL A 334 8.99 -5.84 17.08
N VAL A 335 9.81 -6.18 16.08
CA VAL A 335 9.81 -5.53 14.77
C VAL A 335 9.49 -6.57 13.71
N ILE A 336 8.49 -6.30 12.89
CA ILE A 336 8.06 -7.20 11.82
C ILE A 336 9.13 -7.31 10.75
N VAL A 337 9.33 -8.49 10.20
CA VAL A 337 10.10 -8.75 8.98
C VAL A 337 9.12 -8.97 7.83
N ASP A 338 9.30 -8.24 6.76
CA ASP A 338 8.47 -8.41 5.56
C ASP A 338 8.71 -9.78 4.91
N GLU A 339 7.67 -10.57 4.77
CA GLU A 339 7.72 -11.90 4.14
C GLU A 339 8.21 -11.85 2.68
N PHE A 340 7.91 -10.75 1.95
CA PHE A 340 8.26 -10.62 0.53
C PHE A 340 9.60 -9.93 0.30
N THR A 341 9.85 -8.84 1.01
CA THR A 341 11.07 -8.04 0.82
C THR A 341 12.15 -8.42 1.82
N GLY A 342 11.80 -9.12 2.91
CA GLY A 342 12.68 -9.42 4.03
C GLY A 342 13.17 -8.17 4.79
N ARG A 343 12.51 -7.01 4.62
CA ARG A 343 12.88 -5.74 5.27
C ARG A 343 12.29 -5.64 6.67
N LEU A 344 13.00 -4.95 7.55
CA LEU A 344 12.51 -4.62 8.89
C LEU A 344 11.48 -3.49 8.80
N MET A 345 10.37 -3.67 9.48
CA MET A 345 9.25 -2.77 9.48
C MET A 345 9.11 -2.08 10.82
N VAL A 346 9.96 -1.09 11.03
CA VAL A 346 9.97 -0.32 12.28
C VAL A 346 8.69 0.52 12.40
N GLY A 347 8.02 0.43 13.55
CA GLY A 347 6.79 1.19 13.84
C GLY A 347 5.50 0.53 13.35
N ARG A 348 5.57 -0.64 12.72
CA ARG A 348 4.39 -1.44 12.34
C ARG A 348 4.11 -2.56 13.32
N ARG A 349 2.84 -2.95 13.39
CA ARG A 349 2.36 -4.00 14.30
C ARG A 349 1.46 -4.97 13.55
N TYR A 350 1.44 -6.23 13.99
CA TYR A 350 0.41 -7.17 13.55
C TYR A 350 -0.93 -6.80 14.17
N SER A 351 -2.01 -6.99 13.43
CA SER A 351 -3.39 -6.74 13.88
C SER A 351 -3.92 -7.83 14.82
N ASP A 352 -5.14 -7.63 15.26
CA ASP A 352 -5.97 -8.61 15.97
C ASP A 352 -5.32 -9.16 17.25
N GLY A 353 -4.47 -8.39 17.92
CA GLY A 353 -3.78 -8.83 19.12
C GLY A 353 -2.58 -9.76 18.90
N LEU A 354 -2.27 -10.13 17.64
CA LEU A 354 -1.14 -11.03 17.35
C LEU A 354 0.20 -10.42 17.76
N HIS A 355 0.37 -9.10 17.54
CA HIS A 355 1.61 -8.41 17.94
C HIS A 355 1.83 -8.45 19.43
N GLN A 356 0.78 -8.19 20.21
CA GLN A 356 0.80 -8.28 21.66
C GLN A 356 1.04 -9.70 22.15
N ALA A 357 0.48 -10.70 21.46
CA ALA A 357 0.75 -12.10 21.75
C ALA A 357 2.23 -12.47 21.50
N ILE A 358 2.86 -11.91 20.45
CA ILE A 358 4.29 -12.07 20.19
C ILE A 358 5.12 -11.32 21.24
N GLU A 359 4.72 -10.11 21.62
CA GLU A 359 5.36 -9.34 22.70
C GLU A 359 5.33 -10.13 24.02
N ALA A 360 4.20 -10.76 24.34
CA ALA A 360 4.06 -11.63 25.52
C ALA A 360 4.97 -12.87 25.42
N LYS A 361 5.01 -13.54 24.27
CA LYS A 361 5.88 -14.70 24.00
C LYS A 361 7.37 -14.36 24.16
N GLU A 362 7.80 -13.20 23.66
CA GLU A 362 9.19 -12.77 23.75
C GLU A 362 9.54 -12.07 25.07
N HIS A 363 8.57 -12.00 26.00
CA HIS A 363 8.71 -11.39 27.33
C HIS A 363 9.18 -9.91 27.25
N VAL A 364 8.81 -9.20 26.19
CA VAL A 364 8.98 -7.75 26.10
C VAL A 364 7.74 -7.03 26.64
N LYS A 365 7.79 -5.72 26.77
CA LYS A 365 6.65 -4.94 27.25
C LYS A 365 5.49 -5.10 26.28
N VAL A 366 4.36 -5.64 26.74
CA VAL A 366 3.13 -5.71 25.95
C VAL A 366 2.50 -4.32 25.89
N GLU A 367 2.43 -3.75 24.70
CA GLU A 367 1.78 -2.46 24.48
C GLU A 367 0.25 -2.64 24.38
N ARG A 368 -0.51 -1.55 24.60
CA ARG A 368 -1.97 -1.58 24.50
C ARG A 368 -2.43 -1.99 23.12
N GLU A 369 -3.60 -2.60 23.03
CA GLU A 369 -4.25 -2.86 21.75
C GLU A 369 -4.46 -1.56 20.99
N SER A 370 -4.36 -1.65 19.67
CA SER A 370 -4.70 -0.53 18.78
C SER A 370 -6.16 -0.65 18.37
N ARG A 371 -6.86 0.50 18.31
CA ARG A 371 -8.20 0.59 17.77
C ARG A 371 -8.14 1.11 16.35
N THR A 372 -8.83 0.46 15.41
CA THR A 372 -8.92 0.92 14.01
C THR A 372 -9.72 2.22 13.95
N LEU A 373 -9.10 3.27 13.42
CA LEU A 373 -9.71 4.59 13.25
C LEU A 373 -10.18 4.82 11.81
N ALA A 374 -9.40 4.36 10.85
CA ALA A 374 -9.73 4.42 9.43
C ALA A 374 -9.01 3.30 8.69
N THR A 375 -9.64 2.76 7.66
CA THR A 375 -9.08 1.68 6.84
C THR A 375 -9.49 1.83 5.39
N VAL A 376 -8.62 1.39 4.47
CA VAL A 376 -8.92 1.27 3.03
C VAL A 376 -8.04 0.18 2.41
N THR A 377 -8.61 -0.64 1.54
CA THR A 377 -7.80 -1.57 0.74
C THR A 377 -7.17 -0.84 -0.44
N PHE A 378 -6.00 -1.32 -0.92
CA PHE A 378 -5.39 -0.78 -2.13
C PHE A 378 -6.32 -0.90 -3.33
N GLN A 379 -7.06 -2.02 -3.41
CA GLN A 379 -8.03 -2.23 -4.48
C GLN A 379 -9.05 -1.08 -4.54
N ASN A 380 -9.67 -0.74 -3.42
CA ASN A 380 -10.66 0.32 -3.38
C ASN A 380 -10.03 1.72 -3.50
N TYR A 381 -8.83 1.94 -2.95
CA TYR A 381 -8.11 3.19 -3.14
C TYR A 381 -7.82 3.48 -4.62
N PHE A 382 -7.22 2.52 -5.34
CA PHE A 382 -6.88 2.73 -6.76
C PHE A 382 -8.10 2.74 -7.68
N ARG A 383 -9.22 2.14 -7.29
CA ARG A 383 -10.49 2.22 -8.03
C ARG A 383 -11.17 3.59 -7.95
N MET A 384 -10.72 4.49 -7.08
CA MET A 384 -11.21 5.88 -7.02
C MET A 384 -10.69 6.75 -8.17
N TYR A 385 -9.58 6.38 -8.81
CA TYR A 385 -9.06 7.13 -9.94
C TYR A 385 -9.97 7.02 -11.15
N GLU A 386 -10.22 8.18 -11.84
CA GLU A 386 -10.96 8.20 -13.11
C GLU A 386 -10.27 7.34 -14.17
N LYS A 387 -8.94 7.35 -14.17
CA LYS A 387 -8.10 6.52 -15.02
C LYS A 387 -6.91 5.97 -14.25
N ILE A 388 -6.66 4.68 -14.41
CA ILE A 388 -5.49 4.00 -13.87
C ILE A 388 -4.76 3.26 -14.98
N SER A 389 -3.46 3.23 -14.92
CA SER A 389 -2.60 2.40 -15.76
C SER A 389 -1.42 1.87 -14.97
N GLY A 390 -0.73 0.89 -15.50
CA GLY A 390 0.42 0.33 -14.80
C GLY A 390 1.47 -0.24 -15.73
N MET A 391 2.67 -0.41 -15.20
CA MET A 391 3.78 -1.03 -15.91
C MET A 391 4.55 -1.99 -15.02
N THR A 392 4.98 -3.10 -15.60
CA THR A 392 5.85 -4.10 -14.97
C THR A 392 6.48 -4.99 -16.02
N GLY A 393 7.43 -5.83 -15.66
CA GLY A 393 8.02 -6.85 -16.54
C GLY A 393 7.26 -8.18 -16.59
N THR A 394 6.20 -8.37 -15.76
CA THR A 394 5.63 -9.68 -15.42
C THR A 394 4.12 -9.67 -15.13
N ALA A 395 3.33 -8.87 -15.83
CA ALA A 395 1.88 -8.75 -15.58
C ALA A 395 1.03 -9.88 -16.17
N LYS A 396 1.46 -10.48 -17.30
CA LYS A 396 0.61 -11.40 -18.07
C LYS A 396 0.16 -12.64 -17.30
N THR A 397 0.92 -13.07 -16.32
CA THR A 397 0.55 -14.22 -15.47
C THR A 397 -0.66 -13.95 -14.60
N GLU A 398 -0.91 -12.69 -14.27
CA GLU A 398 -1.98 -12.23 -13.36
C GLU A 398 -3.07 -11.42 -14.11
N GLU A 399 -3.14 -11.53 -15.45
CA GLU A 399 -4.07 -10.75 -16.28
C GLU A 399 -5.54 -10.93 -15.88
N GLU A 400 -5.93 -12.15 -15.49
CA GLU A 400 -7.30 -12.43 -15.03
C GLU A 400 -7.66 -11.63 -13.77
N GLU A 401 -6.71 -11.46 -12.86
CA GLU A 401 -6.89 -10.68 -11.65
C GLU A 401 -6.94 -9.18 -11.95
N PHE A 402 -6.01 -8.66 -12.77
CA PHE A 402 -6.04 -7.26 -13.19
C PHE A 402 -7.35 -6.88 -13.88
N GLN A 403 -7.85 -7.75 -14.74
CA GLN A 403 -9.12 -7.52 -15.43
C GLN A 403 -10.32 -7.64 -14.48
N GLY A 404 -10.32 -8.66 -13.61
CA GLY A 404 -11.44 -8.93 -12.71
C GLY A 404 -11.62 -7.90 -11.59
N ILE A 405 -10.52 -7.35 -11.06
CA ILE A 405 -10.56 -6.41 -9.93
C ILE A 405 -10.49 -4.96 -10.39
N TYR A 406 -9.58 -4.64 -11.31
CA TYR A 406 -9.25 -3.25 -11.70
C TYR A 406 -9.73 -2.89 -13.10
N SER A 407 -10.30 -3.82 -13.85
CA SER A 407 -10.71 -3.66 -15.26
C SER A 407 -9.54 -3.26 -16.17
N LEU A 408 -8.33 -3.73 -15.87
CA LEU A 408 -7.10 -3.43 -16.60
C LEU A 408 -6.70 -4.58 -17.53
N ASP A 409 -6.50 -4.28 -18.81
CA ASP A 409 -5.95 -5.21 -19.80
C ASP A 409 -4.41 -5.17 -19.79
N VAL A 410 -3.77 -6.30 -20.08
CA VAL A 410 -2.32 -6.41 -20.17
C VAL A 410 -1.87 -6.51 -21.62
N VAL A 411 -1.06 -5.55 -22.06
CA VAL A 411 -0.42 -5.55 -23.37
C VAL A 411 1.07 -5.84 -23.22
N GLN A 412 1.53 -6.91 -23.85
CA GLN A 412 2.95 -7.24 -23.87
C GLN A 412 3.65 -6.44 -24.97
N ILE A 413 4.46 -5.47 -24.55
CA ILE A 413 5.23 -4.64 -25.47
C ILE A 413 6.50 -5.40 -25.92
N PRO A 414 6.81 -5.43 -27.21
CA PRO A 414 8.02 -6.08 -27.70
C PRO A 414 9.28 -5.38 -27.14
N THR A 415 10.36 -6.15 -27.00
CA THR A 415 11.66 -5.60 -26.59
C THR A 415 12.31 -4.84 -27.74
N ASN A 416 13.08 -3.79 -27.42
CA ASN A 416 13.81 -2.99 -28.40
C ASN A 416 14.84 -3.83 -29.18
N ARG A 417 15.51 -4.76 -28.48
CA ARG A 417 16.41 -5.76 -29.09
C ARG A 417 15.95 -7.17 -28.71
N PRO A 418 16.14 -8.16 -29.57
CA PRO A 418 15.79 -9.54 -29.26
C PRO A 418 16.48 -10.03 -27.98
N MET A 419 15.73 -10.70 -27.12
CA MET A 419 16.29 -11.33 -25.92
C MET A 419 17.10 -12.57 -26.28
N VAL A 420 18.37 -12.59 -25.90
CA VAL A 420 19.32 -13.71 -26.20
C VAL A 420 19.67 -14.52 -24.94
N ARG A 421 19.04 -14.18 -23.77
CA ARG A 421 19.23 -14.91 -22.52
C ARG A 421 18.86 -16.39 -22.66
N LYS A 422 19.64 -17.27 -22.02
CA LYS A 422 19.40 -18.71 -21.96
C LYS A 422 18.81 -19.11 -20.62
N ASP A 423 17.55 -19.50 -20.61
CA ASP A 423 16.91 -20.05 -19.42
C ASP A 423 17.10 -21.55 -19.39
N MET A 424 17.97 -22.04 -18.47
CA MET A 424 18.33 -23.46 -18.35
C MET A 424 17.23 -24.21 -17.57
N ASN A 425 17.19 -25.54 -17.75
CA ASN A 425 16.28 -26.41 -17.01
C ASN A 425 16.58 -26.37 -15.50
N ASP A 426 15.54 -26.61 -14.70
CA ASP A 426 15.69 -26.73 -13.26
C ASP A 426 16.48 -27.96 -12.89
N MET A 427 17.35 -27.85 -11.88
CA MET A 427 18.10 -28.94 -11.27
C MET A 427 17.40 -29.34 -9.96
N ILE A 428 16.91 -30.59 -9.92
CA ILE A 428 16.11 -31.06 -8.79
C ILE A 428 16.91 -32.04 -7.96
N TYR A 429 16.97 -31.81 -6.65
CA TYR A 429 17.68 -32.61 -5.66
C TYR A 429 16.71 -33.22 -4.65
N LYS A 430 17.09 -34.33 -4.06
CA LYS A 430 16.29 -34.98 -3.03
C LYS A 430 16.30 -34.19 -1.71
N SER A 431 17.45 -33.66 -1.32
CA SER A 431 17.65 -32.92 -0.06
C SER A 431 18.13 -31.50 -0.26
N LYS A 432 17.83 -30.61 0.71
CA LYS A 432 18.38 -29.24 0.76
C LYS A 432 19.92 -29.25 0.80
N ARG A 433 20.50 -30.22 1.48
CA ARG A 433 21.96 -30.35 1.59
C ARG A 433 22.63 -30.59 0.22
N GLY A 434 22.11 -31.54 -0.57
CA GLY A 434 22.61 -31.81 -1.92
C GLY A 434 22.43 -30.62 -2.84
N LYS A 435 21.28 -29.95 -2.77
CA LYS A 435 20.99 -28.71 -3.49
C LYS A 435 22.05 -27.61 -3.22
N PHE A 436 22.31 -27.29 -1.96
CA PHE A 436 23.24 -26.22 -1.62
C PHE A 436 24.69 -26.56 -1.93
N ALA A 437 25.08 -27.84 -1.84
CA ALA A 437 26.40 -28.29 -2.31
C ALA A 437 26.58 -28.02 -3.80
N ALA A 438 25.57 -28.34 -4.63
CA ALA A 438 25.59 -28.10 -6.06
C ALA A 438 25.54 -26.58 -6.42
N VAL A 439 24.79 -25.79 -5.68
CA VAL A 439 24.78 -24.32 -5.84
C VAL A 439 26.18 -23.74 -5.61
N VAL A 440 26.86 -24.16 -4.55
CA VAL A 440 28.23 -23.69 -4.26
C VAL A 440 29.22 -24.14 -5.34
N GLU A 441 29.09 -25.35 -5.83
CA GLU A 441 29.92 -25.84 -6.94
C GLU A 441 29.71 -25.07 -8.25
N GLU A 442 28.48 -24.76 -8.62
CA GLU A 442 28.17 -23.95 -9.81
C GLU A 442 28.70 -22.51 -9.65
N ILE A 443 28.58 -21.92 -8.42
CA ILE A 443 29.17 -20.61 -8.13
C ILE A 443 30.71 -20.66 -8.33
N GLU A 444 31.38 -21.66 -7.76
CA GLU A 444 32.85 -21.84 -7.88
C GLU A 444 33.28 -21.97 -9.34
N LYS A 445 32.59 -22.82 -10.11
CA LYS A 445 32.83 -23.04 -11.53
C LYS A 445 32.67 -21.76 -12.35
N ARG A 446 31.61 -21.00 -12.15
CA ARG A 446 31.34 -19.76 -12.88
C ARG A 446 32.28 -18.63 -12.46
N HIS A 447 32.52 -18.50 -11.17
CA HIS A 447 33.45 -17.51 -10.62
C HIS A 447 34.87 -17.72 -11.20
N ALA A 448 35.32 -18.96 -11.33
CA ALA A 448 36.62 -19.31 -11.95
C ALA A 448 36.71 -18.87 -13.41
N THR A 449 35.60 -18.76 -14.13
CA THR A 449 35.58 -18.22 -15.51
C THR A 449 35.57 -16.70 -15.57
N GLY A 450 35.31 -16.01 -14.45
CA GLY A 450 35.15 -14.57 -14.37
C GLY A 450 33.73 -14.10 -14.65
N GLN A 451 32.76 -15.00 -14.85
CA GLN A 451 31.37 -14.62 -15.10
C GLN A 451 30.72 -14.06 -13.83
N PRO A 452 30.03 -12.88 -13.86
CA PRO A 452 29.29 -12.36 -12.70
C PRO A 452 28.08 -13.25 -12.38
N ILE A 453 27.81 -13.42 -11.07
CA ILE A 453 26.78 -14.32 -10.56
C ILE A 453 25.88 -13.56 -9.59
N LEU A 454 24.57 -13.68 -9.81
CA LEU A 454 23.54 -13.25 -8.85
C LEU A 454 22.81 -14.48 -8.32
N VAL A 455 22.85 -14.70 -7.02
CA VAL A 455 22.16 -15.81 -6.36
C VAL A 455 20.92 -15.28 -5.65
N GLY A 456 19.75 -15.73 -6.10
CA GLY A 456 18.47 -15.42 -5.46
C GLY A 456 18.13 -16.41 -4.37
N THR A 457 17.85 -15.94 -3.16
CA THR A 457 17.38 -16.73 -2.01
C THR A 457 16.01 -16.25 -1.55
N VAL A 458 15.22 -17.16 -0.97
CA VAL A 458 13.86 -16.83 -0.51
C VAL A 458 13.89 -16.07 0.82
N ASP A 459 14.76 -16.43 1.74
CA ASP A 459 14.85 -15.86 3.08
C ASP A 459 16.27 -15.41 3.47
N VAL A 460 16.35 -14.67 4.57
CA VAL A 460 17.61 -14.12 5.12
C VAL A 460 18.49 -15.24 5.65
N GLU A 461 17.93 -16.27 6.29
CA GLU A 461 18.67 -17.38 6.87
C GLU A 461 19.40 -18.18 5.81
N THR A 462 18.73 -18.50 4.71
CA THR A 462 19.33 -19.15 3.53
C THR A 462 20.46 -18.30 2.95
N SER A 463 20.27 -16.97 2.87
CA SER A 463 21.31 -16.07 2.34
C SER A 463 22.57 -16.07 3.22
N GLU A 464 22.40 -16.05 4.55
CA GLU A 464 23.53 -16.09 5.51
C GLU A 464 24.20 -17.46 5.55
N MET A 465 23.43 -18.55 5.45
CA MET A 465 23.95 -19.90 5.37
C MET A 465 24.82 -20.08 4.12
N LEU A 466 24.31 -19.67 2.96
CA LEU A 466 25.02 -19.75 1.70
C LEU A 466 26.28 -18.86 1.71
N SER A 467 26.19 -17.67 2.29
CA SER A 467 27.34 -16.78 2.49
C SER A 467 28.45 -17.46 3.29
N ARG A 468 28.12 -18.19 4.36
CA ARG A 468 29.10 -18.97 5.13
C ARG A 468 29.76 -20.05 4.30
N TYR A 469 29.01 -20.79 3.48
CA TYR A 469 29.56 -21.84 2.61
C TYR A 469 30.51 -21.28 1.53
N ILE A 470 30.12 -20.20 0.89
CA ILE A 470 30.94 -19.51 -0.13
C ILE A 470 32.23 -18.93 0.48
N LYS A 471 32.11 -18.35 1.68
CA LYS A 471 33.27 -17.83 2.42
C LYS A 471 34.28 -18.94 2.78
N LEU A 472 33.82 -20.14 3.13
CA LEU A 472 34.69 -21.29 3.38
C LEU A 472 35.44 -21.76 2.13
N ARG A 473 34.93 -21.48 0.92
CA ARG A 473 35.61 -21.74 -0.36
C ARG A 473 36.56 -20.61 -0.80
N GLY A 474 36.66 -19.53 0.01
CA GLY A 474 37.56 -18.41 -0.26
C GLY A 474 37.04 -17.45 -1.34
N ILE A 475 35.76 -17.51 -1.72
CA ILE A 475 35.16 -16.65 -2.74
C ILE A 475 34.66 -15.35 -2.09
N THR A 476 35.16 -14.22 -2.61
CA THR A 476 34.66 -12.90 -2.21
C THR A 476 33.26 -12.67 -2.74
N HIS A 477 32.33 -12.24 -1.90
CA HIS A 477 30.95 -12.03 -2.28
C HIS A 477 30.29 -10.94 -1.43
N GLU A 478 29.22 -10.36 -1.97
CA GLU A 478 28.37 -9.39 -1.27
C GLU A 478 27.00 -10.03 -0.95
N VAL A 479 26.43 -9.64 0.20
CA VAL A 479 25.12 -10.12 0.64
C VAL A 479 24.15 -8.96 0.75
N LEU A 480 23.06 -9.07 0.01
CA LEU A 480 21.98 -8.10 -0.03
C LEU A 480 20.73 -8.71 0.59
N ASN A 481 20.47 -8.37 1.83
CA ASN A 481 19.30 -8.79 2.60
C ASN A 481 18.78 -7.64 3.49
N ALA A 482 17.72 -7.89 4.25
CA ALA A 482 17.11 -6.89 5.13
C ALA A 482 18.09 -6.20 6.10
N LYS A 483 19.13 -6.88 6.53
CA LYS A 483 20.13 -6.31 7.47
C LYS A 483 21.03 -5.27 6.80
N ASN A 484 21.18 -5.30 5.48
CA ASN A 484 22.12 -4.50 4.69
C ASN A 484 21.42 -3.53 3.71
N HIS A 485 20.15 -3.21 3.92
CA HIS A 485 19.34 -2.42 2.99
C HIS A 485 19.89 -1.01 2.69
N LEU A 486 20.62 -0.38 3.62
CA LEU A 486 21.23 0.94 3.40
C LEU A 486 22.32 0.95 2.31
N LYS A 487 22.90 -0.21 2.00
CA LYS A 487 23.93 -0.38 0.96
C LYS A 487 23.39 -1.02 -0.32
N GLU A 488 22.07 -1.17 -0.42
CA GLU A 488 21.42 -1.89 -1.52
C GLU A 488 21.85 -1.36 -2.89
N ALA A 489 21.72 -0.07 -3.12
CA ALA A 489 22.09 0.57 -4.39
C ALA A 489 23.58 0.40 -4.73
N GLU A 490 24.46 0.44 -3.72
CA GLU A 490 25.88 0.25 -3.87
C GLU A 490 26.23 -1.18 -4.31
N ILE A 491 25.64 -2.19 -3.64
CA ILE A 491 25.89 -3.60 -3.93
C ILE A 491 25.34 -3.96 -5.33
N VAL A 492 24.13 -3.49 -5.66
CA VAL A 492 23.51 -3.76 -6.97
C VAL A 492 24.34 -3.11 -8.11
N ALA A 493 24.84 -1.90 -7.91
CA ALA A 493 25.68 -1.22 -8.89
C ALA A 493 26.98 -1.99 -9.23
N GLN A 494 27.48 -2.78 -8.29
CA GLN A 494 28.71 -3.58 -8.46
C GLN A 494 28.46 -5.03 -8.89
N ALA A 495 27.21 -5.49 -8.86
CA ALA A 495 26.86 -6.91 -9.16
C ALA A 495 27.16 -7.34 -10.60
N GLY A 496 27.37 -6.40 -11.52
CA GLY A 496 27.70 -6.66 -12.92
C GLY A 496 29.20 -6.73 -13.26
N HIS A 497 30.11 -6.56 -12.28
CA HIS A 497 31.54 -6.63 -12.50
C HIS A 497 32.04 -8.06 -12.76
N VAL A 498 33.19 -8.18 -13.41
CA VAL A 498 33.88 -9.47 -13.63
C VAL A 498 34.13 -10.16 -12.29
N SER A 499 33.81 -11.46 -12.22
CA SER A 499 33.91 -12.29 -11.00
C SER A 499 33.07 -11.81 -9.80
N ALA A 500 32.14 -10.88 -9.95
CA ALA A 500 31.28 -10.49 -8.87
C ALA A 500 30.33 -11.63 -8.48
N VAL A 501 30.22 -11.90 -7.18
CA VAL A 501 29.21 -12.82 -6.62
C VAL A 501 28.34 -12.06 -5.65
N THR A 502 27.05 -11.99 -5.95
CA THR A 502 26.07 -11.29 -5.11
C THR A 502 24.99 -12.27 -4.70
N ILE A 503 24.75 -12.40 -3.39
CA ILE A 503 23.61 -13.14 -2.84
C ILE A 503 22.54 -12.11 -2.50
N ALA A 504 21.36 -12.25 -3.07
CA ALA A 504 20.25 -11.34 -2.81
C ALA A 504 19.01 -12.11 -2.36
N THR A 505 18.35 -11.63 -1.30
CA THR A 505 16.99 -12.07 -0.99
C THR A 505 16.03 -11.51 -2.03
N ASN A 506 14.88 -12.16 -2.17
CA ASN A 506 13.95 -12.10 -3.29
C ASN A 506 13.67 -10.70 -3.88
N MET A 507 13.39 -9.70 -3.09
CA MET A 507 13.01 -8.36 -3.55
C MET A 507 14.14 -7.33 -3.46
N ALA A 508 15.29 -7.71 -2.89
CA ALA A 508 16.39 -6.80 -2.75
C ALA A 508 16.93 -6.36 -4.13
N GLY A 509 17.13 -5.08 -4.33
CA GLY A 509 17.52 -4.47 -5.60
C GLY A 509 16.40 -4.33 -6.64
N ARG A 510 15.12 -4.49 -6.27
CA ARG A 510 13.99 -4.24 -7.17
C ARG A 510 13.94 -2.76 -7.58
N GLY A 511 13.62 -2.49 -8.84
CA GLY A 511 13.65 -1.13 -9.39
C GLY A 511 15.05 -0.60 -9.75
N THR A 512 16.13 -1.33 -9.40
CA THR A 512 17.50 -0.94 -9.72
C THR A 512 18.07 -1.85 -10.82
N ASP A 513 18.68 -1.25 -11.82
CA ASP A 513 19.30 -1.99 -12.94
C ASP A 513 20.71 -2.47 -12.58
N ILE A 514 21.01 -3.73 -12.94
CA ILE A 514 22.36 -4.28 -12.90
C ILE A 514 23.01 -4.04 -14.27
N LEU A 515 23.99 -3.15 -14.33
CA LEU A 515 24.76 -2.86 -15.53
C LEU A 515 25.97 -3.77 -15.60
N LEU A 516 26.13 -4.46 -16.73
CA LEU A 516 27.33 -5.29 -16.96
C LEU A 516 28.57 -4.41 -17.03
N GLY A 517 29.65 -4.79 -16.32
CA GLY A 517 30.84 -3.97 -16.19
C GLY A 517 30.80 -2.91 -15.08
N GLY A 518 29.65 -2.75 -14.38
CA GLY A 518 29.44 -1.78 -13.30
C GLY A 518 28.77 -0.50 -13.74
N ASN A 519 28.40 0.34 -12.77
CA ASN A 519 27.69 1.60 -12.99
C ASN A 519 28.64 2.81 -12.86
N PRO A 520 29.05 3.46 -13.97
CA PRO A 520 29.98 4.58 -13.94
C PRO A 520 29.43 5.83 -13.22
N ASP A 521 28.14 6.09 -13.31
CA ASP A 521 27.47 7.19 -12.59
C ASP A 521 27.60 6.99 -11.07
N PHE A 522 27.29 5.78 -10.60
CA PHE A 522 27.43 5.45 -9.19
C PHE A 522 28.88 5.63 -8.70
N LEU A 523 29.87 5.17 -9.47
CA LEU A 523 31.28 5.31 -9.13
C LEU A 523 31.72 6.78 -9.08
N ALA A 524 31.25 7.61 -10.01
CA ALA A 524 31.52 9.04 -10.04
C ALA A 524 30.93 9.73 -8.79
N ARG A 525 29.68 9.49 -8.45
CA ARG A 525 29.04 10.04 -7.23
C ARG A 525 29.75 9.60 -5.96
N LYS A 526 30.10 8.31 -5.86
CA LYS A 526 30.86 7.76 -4.72
C LYS A 526 32.20 8.50 -4.56
N LYS A 527 32.89 8.80 -5.66
CA LYS A 527 34.15 9.55 -5.64
C LYS A 527 33.93 10.99 -5.22
N MET A 528 32.91 11.67 -5.69
CA MET A 528 32.55 13.02 -5.26
C MET A 528 32.26 13.09 -3.75
N ARG A 529 31.54 12.12 -3.19
CA ARG A 529 31.35 12.00 -1.73
C ARG A 529 32.68 11.87 -0.96
N GLN A 530 33.62 11.08 -1.50
CA GLN A 530 34.98 10.97 -0.94
C GLN A 530 35.77 12.27 -1.04
N GLU A 531 35.46 13.10 -2.05
CA GLU A 531 36.04 14.45 -2.23
C GLU A 531 35.30 15.52 -1.40
N ASN A 532 34.37 15.09 -0.50
CA ASN A 532 33.59 15.91 0.44
C ASN A 532 32.57 16.87 -0.20
N TYR A 533 32.07 16.55 -1.41
CA TYR A 533 30.87 17.23 -1.92
C TYR A 533 29.66 16.80 -1.12
N ILE A 534 28.76 17.73 -0.78
CA ILE A 534 27.49 17.44 -0.13
C ILE A 534 26.49 16.87 -1.12
N GLU A 535 25.54 16.10 -0.64
CA GLU A 535 24.61 15.34 -1.51
C GLU A 535 23.79 16.26 -2.40
N GLU A 536 23.34 17.40 -1.89
CA GLU A 536 22.59 18.42 -2.64
C GLU A 536 23.37 18.91 -3.87
N ILE A 537 24.65 19.25 -3.69
CA ILE A 537 25.52 19.69 -4.80
C ILE A 537 25.76 18.56 -5.80
N ILE A 538 25.90 17.30 -5.34
CA ILE A 538 26.07 16.15 -6.23
C ILE A 538 24.82 15.96 -7.08
N MET A 539 23.64 16.05 -6.50
CA MET A 539 22.37 15.88 -7.20
C MET A 539 22.14 17.00 -8.24
N GLU A 540 22.47 18.25 -7.90
CA GLU A 540 22.39 19.37 -8.84
C GLU A 540 23.46 19.29 -9.94
N ALA A 541 24.64 18.78 -9.64
CA ALA A 541 25.72 18.60 -10.61
C ALA A 541 25.36 17.60 -11.73
N ILE A 542 24.53 16.61 -11.44
CA ILE A 542 24.04 15.63 -12.42
C ILE A 542 23.02 16.27 -13.38
N GLY A 543 22.28 17.29 -12.93
CA GLY A 543 21.32 18.02 -13.74
C GLY A 543 21.99 18.85 -14.84
N HIS A 544 21.20 19.23 -15.86
CA HIS A 544 21.67 20.02 -17.02
C HIS A 544 21.22 21.49 -16.96
N ASN A 545 20.71 21.92 -15.81
CA ASN A 545 20.28 23.33 -15.65
C ASN A 545 21.51 24.25 -15.65
N GLU A 546 21.56 25.23 -16.56
CA GLU A 546 22.68 26.18 -16.69
C GLU A 546 22.59 27.34 -15.67
N ASP A 547 21.40 27.58 -15.12
CA ASP A 547 21.16 28.66 -14.15
C ASP A 547 21.30 28.09 -12.70
N VAL A 548 22.53 27.80 -12.32
CA VAL A 548 22.90 27.25 -11.01
C VAL A 548 24.10 27.99 -10.44
N GLU A 549 24.33 27.86 -9.13
CA GLU A 549 25.46 28.49 -8.46
C GLU A 549 26.83 28.04 -9.04
N PRO A 550 27.85 28.91 -9.03
CA PRO A 550 29.16 28.59 -9.59
C PRO A 550 29.83 27.36 -8.96
N GLU A 551 29.44 27.01 -7.75
CA GLU A 551 29.93 25.83 -7.05
C GLU A 551 29.38 24.56 -7.66
N VAL A 552 28.10 24.56 -8.04
CA VAL A 552 27.43 23.46 -8.73
C VAL A 552 28.01 23.25 -10.14
N LEU A 553 28.34 24.33 -10.86
CA LEU A 553 29.01 24.23 -12.17
C LEU A 553 30.36 23.53 -12.08
N LYS A 554 31.18 23.88 -11.08
CA LYS A 554 32.46 23.21 -10.82
C LYS A 554 32.28 21.73 -10.43
N ALA A 555 31.28 21.46 -9.60
CA ALA A 555 30.95 20.10 -9.22
C ALA A 555 30.48 19.29 -10.44
N ARG A 556 29.73 19.89 -11.36
CA ARG A 556 29.33 19.29 -12.64
C ARG A 556 30.48 18.98 -13.56
N GLU A 557 31.41 19.92 -13.73
CA GLU A 557 32.64 19.65 -14.50
C GLU A 557 33.39 18.46 -13.91
N ARG A 558 33.56 18.44 -12.59
CA ARG A 558 34.22 17.33 -11.89
C ARG A 558 33.47 16.00 -12.04
N TYR A 559 32.14 16.02 -11.92
CA TYR A 559 31.30 14.86 -12.14
C TYR A 559 31.44 14.30 -13.57
N LEU A 560 31.40 15.15 -14.59
CA LEU A 560 31.54 14.73 -15.99
C LEU A 560 32.94 14.18 -16.29
N GLU A 561 33.99 14.74 -15.70
CA GLU A 561 35.35 14.19 -15.78
C GLU A 561 35.43 12.78 -15.20
N LEU A 562 34.94 12.62 -13.96
CA LEU A 562 34.88 11.32 -13.28
C LEU A 562 34.04 10.31 -14.04
N LEU A 563 32.88 10.73 -14.53
CA LEU A 563 31.96 9.89 -15.31
C LEU A 563 32.64 9.40 -16.59
N ALA A 564 33.35 10.28 -17.32
CA ALA A 564 34.05 9.92 -18.54
C ALA A 564 35.19 8.91 -18.30
N ASP A 565 35.89 9.05 -17.19
CA ASP A 565 36.97 8.15 -16.83
C ASP A 565 36.44 6.79 -16.39
N TYR A 566 35.48 6.75 -15.49
CA TYR A 566 34.85 5.48 -15.09
C TYR A 566 34.13 4.80 -16.24
N LYS A 567 33.50 5.55 -17.16
CA LYS A 567 32.86 4.98 -18.33
C LYS A 567 33.82 4.21 -19.22
N LYS A 568 35.04 4.73 -19.44
CA LYS A 568 36.07 4.01 -20.21
C LYS A 568 36.42 2.67 -19.55
N GLU A 569 36.52 2.65 -18.23
CA GLU A 569 36.86 1.46 -17.46
C GLU A 569 35.70 0.46 -17.50
N THR A 570 34.48 0.90 -17.22
CA THR A 570 33.27 0.05 -17.22
C THR A 570 32.93 -0.45 -18.62
N ASP A 571 33.16 0.30 -19.70
CA ASP A 571 32.92 -0.13 -21.07
C ASP A 571 33.86 -1.28 -21.46
N LEU A 572 35.14 -1.22 -21.08
CA LEU A 572 36.09 -2.32 -21.30
C LEU A 572 35.72 -3.58 -20.51
N GLU A 573 35.21 -3.38 -19.28
CA GLU A 573 34.79 -4.49 -18.44
C GLU A 573 33.46 -5.07 -18.93
N HIS A 574 32.53 -4.23 -19.44
CA HIS A 574 31.31 -4.66 -20.11
C HIS A 574 31.60 -5.61 -21.28
N GLU A 575 32.54 -5.27 -22.20
CA GLU A 575 32.93 -6.13 -23.30
C GLU A 575 33.45 -7.48 -22.82
N ARG A 576 34.23 -7.49 -21.72
CA ARG A 576 34.71 -8.76 -21.12
C ARG A 576 33.58 -9.61 -20.61
N VAL A 577 32.67 -9.01 -19.82
CA VAL A 577 31.50 -9.72 -19.28
C VAL A 577 30.58 -10.24 -20.39
N MET A 578 30.44 -9.49 -21.49
CA MET A 578 29.71 -9.92 -22.68
C MET A 578 30.32 -11.20 -23.28
N THR A 579 31.65 -11.26 -23.42
CA THR A 579 32.34 -12.45 -23.94
C THR A 579 32.24 -13.66 -23.00
N LEU A 580 32.13 -13.46 -21.70
CA LEU A 580 31.92 -14.49 -20.67
C LEU A 580 30.49 -15.02 -20.61
N GLY A 581 29.57 -14.46 -21.40
CA GLY A 581 28.17 -14.87 -21.46
C GLY A 581 27.22 -14.04 -20.57
N GLY A 582 27.64 -12.86 -20.11
CA GLY A 582 26.82 -11.94 -19.34
C GLY A 582 26.56 -12.40 -17.90
N LEU A 583 25.56 -11.84 -17.24
CA LEU A 583 25.18 -12.18 -15.88
C LEU A 583 24.54 -13.57 -15.81
N HIS A 584 25.04 -14.41 -14.88
CA HIS A 584 24.42 -15.69 -14.55
C HIS A 584 23.56 -15.58 -13.29
N ILE A 585 22.31 -16.07 -13.36
CA ILE A 585 21.38 -16.05 -12.23
C ILE A 585 21.17 -17.48 -11.72
N ILE A 586 21.36 -17.65 -10.43
CA ILE A 586 21.05 -18.88 -9.70
C ILE A 586 19.85 -18.62 -8.80
N GLY A 587 18.72 -19.31 -9.03
CA GLY A 587 17.63 -19.37 -8.09
C GLY A 587 17.80 -20.56 -7.15
N THR A 588 17.83 -20.35 -5.85
CA THR A 588 18.00 -21.44 -4.88
C THR A 588 16.71 -22.20 -4.57
N GLU A 589 15.58 -21.65 -4.94
CA GLU A 589 14.23 -22.22 -4.79
C GLU A 589 13.27 -21.61 -5.81
N ARG A 590 12.14 -22.27 -6.03
CA ARG A 590 11.01 -21.66 -6.73
C ARG A 590 10.13 -20.93 -5.74
N HIS A 591 9.71 -19.75 -6.14
CA HIS A 591 8.81 -18.93 -5.34
C HIS A 591 7.34 -19.40 -5.45
N GLU A 592 6.48 -18.92 -4.58
CA GLU A 592 5.04 -19.20 -4.62
C GLU A 592 4.38 -18.75 -5.92
N SER A 593 4.90 -17.69 -6.55
CA SER A 593 4.42 -17.14 -7.82
C SER A 593 5.49 -17.23 -8.91
N ARG A 594 5.06 -17.71 -10.10
CA ARG A 594 5.89 -17.74 -11.34
C ARG A 594 6.39 -16.34 -11.73
N ARG A 595 5.63 -15.32 -11.38
CA ARG A 595 5.95 -13.93 -11.64
C ARG A 595 7.25 -13.52 -10.94
N ILE A 596 7.44 -13.90 -9.70
CA ILE A 596 8.65 -13.62 -8.92
C ILE A 596 9.86 -14.32 -9.53
N ASP A 597 9.72 -15.58 -9.94
CA ASP A 597 10.77 -16.30 -10.68
C ASP A 597 11.15 -15.57 -11.97
N ASN A 598 10.16 -15.05 -12.71
CA ASN A 598 10.40 -14.30 -13.94
C ASN A 598 11.05 -12.93 -13.67
N GLN A 599 10.76 -12.27 -12.55
CA GLN A 599 11.45 -11.06 -12.13
C GLN A 599 12.92 -11.32 -11.80
N LEU A 600 13.21 -12.43 -11.12
CA LEU A 600 14.58 -12.84 -10.85
C LEU A 600 15.32 -13.13 -12.17
N ARG A 601 14.75 -13.94 -13.06
CA ARG A 601 15.31 -14.19 -14.40
C ARG A 601 15.52 -12.90 -15.20
N GLY A 602 14.61 -11.94 -15.09
CA GLY A 602 14.62 -10.65 -15.78
C GLY A 602 15.78 -9.72 -15.37
N ARG A 603 16.54 -10.06 -14.34
CA ARG A 603 17.75 -9.32 -13.98
C ARG A 603 18.93 -9.55 -14.92
N ALA A 604 18.91 -10.63 -15.72
CA ALA A 604 19.89 -10.93 -16.76
C ALA A 604 19.27 -10.82 -18.17
N GLY A 605 20.09 -10.59 -19.18
CA GLY A 605 19.68 -10.53 -20.59
C GLY A 605 18.88 -9.26 -20.92
N ARG A 606 19.32 -8.10 -20.46
CA ARG A 606 18.71 -6.80 -20.70
C ARG A 606 19.22 -6.17 -21.98
N GLN A 607 18.38 -5.43 -22.70
CA GLN A 607 18.76 -4.69 -23.93
C GLN A 607 19.52 -5.51 -24.97
N GLY A 608 19.26 -6.82 -25.06
CA GLY A 608 19.96 -7.73 -25.98
C GLY A 608 21.30 -8.27 -25.48
N ASP A 609 21.68 -7.99 -24.24
CA ASP A 609 22.85 -8.55 -23.60
C ASP A 609 22.69 -10.07 -23.39
N PRO A 610 23.76 -10.85 -23.45
CA PRO A 610 23.73 -12.26 -23.09
C PRO A 610 23.49 -12.42 -21.57
N GLY A 611 23.02 -13.59 -21.19
CA GLY A 611 22.78 -13.96 -19.82
C GLY A 611 22.32 -15.39 -19.72
N SER A 612 22.34 -15.94 -18.51
CA SER A 612 21.83 -17.30 -18.29
C SER A 612 21.17 -17.38 -16.91
N THR A 613 20.17 -18.26 -16.79
CA THR A 613 19.48 -18.48 -15.54
C THR A 613 19.28 -19.95 -15.27
N GLN A 614 19.41 -20.38 -14.02
CA GLN A 614 19.16 -21.75 -13.60
C GLN A 614 18.58 -21.80 -12.18
N PHE A 615 17.59 -22.64 -11.96
CA PHE A 615 17.03 -22.89 -10.64
C PHE A 615 17.50 -24.23 -10.08
N PHE A 616 17.86 -24.23 -8.80
CA PHE A 616 18.25 -25.40 -8.02
C PHE A 616 17.16 -25.62 -6.96
N ILE A 617 16.50 -26.76 -6.99
CA ILE A 617 15.29 -27.04 -6.23
C ILE A 617 15.50 -28.31 -5.41
N SER A 618 14.97 -28.36 -4.20
CA SER A 618 14.91 -29.56 -3.38
C SER A 618 13.46 -30.00 -3.18
N MET A 619 13.26 -31.30 -2.97
CA MET A 619 11.96 -31.84 -2.55
C MET A 619 11.53 -31.36 -1.15
N GLU A 620 12.50 -30.89 -0.36
CA GLU A 620 12.29 -30.34 0.97
C GLU A 620 11.96 -28.84 0.96
N ASP A 621 12.00 -28.17 -0.20
CA ASP A 621 11.61 -26.76 -0.34
C ASP A 621 10.11 -26.61 -0.15
N ASP A 622 9.66 -25.49 0.41
CA ASP A 622 8.28 -25.32 0.85
C ASP A 622 7.25 -25.47 -0.28
N VAL A 623 7.52 -24.92 -1.45
CA VAL A 623 6.65 -25.09 -2.62
C VAL A 623 6.50 -26.55 -3.03
N MET A 624 7.59 -27.32 -2.91
CA MET A 624 7.61 -28.76 -3.23
C MET A 624 6.94 -29.58 -2.13
N ARG A 625 7.28 -29.32 -0.88
CA ARG A 625 6.76 -30.01 0.30
C ARG A 625 5.25 -29.84 0.45
N LEU A 626 4.75 -28.60 0.31
CA LEU A 626 3.36 -28.28 0.56
C LEU A 626 2.43 -28.58 -0.63
N PHE A 627 2.90 -28.42 -1.85
CA PHE A 627 2.04 -28.45 -3.05
C PHE A 627 2.49 -29.43 -4.15
N GLY A 628 3.73 -29.96 -4.08
CA GLY A 628 4.34 -30.82 -5.08
C GLY A 628 4.45 -32.29 -4.68
N SER A 629 4.50 -32.60 -3.40
CA SER A 629 4.85 -33.93 -2.85
C SER A 629 3.94 -35.06 -3.35
N ASP A 630 2.62 -34.87 -3.41
CA ASP A 630 1.66 -35.94 -3.70
C ASP A 630 1.86 -36.61 -5.08
N ARG A 631 2.39 -35.87 -6.04
CA ARG A 631 2.57 -36.36 -7.43
C ARG A 631 4.02 -36.64 -7.81
N ILE A 632 4.96 -35.90 -7.23
CA ILE A 632 6.38 -35.93 -7.60
C ILE A 632 7.16 -36.91 -6.72
N ALA A 633 6.89 -37.01 -5.42
CA ALA A 633 7.58 -37.91 -4.50
C ALA A 633 7.54 -39.38 -4.95
N PRO A 634 6.38 -39.94 -5.40
CA PRO A 634 6.34 -41.34 -5.86
C PRO A 634 7.14 -41.57 -7.16
N ILE A 635 7.33 -40.54 -7.96
CA ILE A 635 8.12 -40.65 -9.21
C ILE A 635 9.61 -40.73 -8.86
N ILE A 636 10.05 -39.87 -7.93
CA ILE A 636 11.44 -39.79 -7.47
C ILE A 636 11.85 -41.05 -6.69
N GLU A 637 10.97 -41.58 -5.84
CA GLU A 637 11.20 -42.86 -5.13
C GLU A 637 11.37 -44.01 -6.08
N LYS A 638 10.57 -44.12 -7.15
CA LYS A 638 10.69 -45.16 -8.14
C LYS A 638 11.96 -45.05 -8.97
N MET A 639 12.55 -43.86 -9.08
CA MET A 639 13.79 -43.62 -9.85
C MET A 639 15.06 -43.94 -9.06
N GLY A 640 14.97 -44.22 -7.75
CA GLY A 640 16.10 -44.62 -6.89
C GLY A 640 17.21 -43.57 -6.76
N MET A 641 16.86 -42.25 -6.72
CA MET A 641 17.85 -41.18 -6.67
C MET A 641 18.70 -41.19 -5.40
N GLU A 642 20.02 -41.06 -5.58
CA GLU A 642 20.96 -40.72 -4.48
C GLU A 642 20.80 -39.23 -4.07
N GLU A 643 21.24 -38.90 -2.86
CA GLU A 643 21.01 -37.54 -2.29
C GLU A 643 21.66 -36.40 -3.10
N ASP A 644 22.83 -36.70 -3.73
CA ASP A 644 23.65 -35.72 -4.43
C ASP A 644 23.48 -35.75 -5.95
N GLN A 645 22.64 -36.66 -6.49
CA GLN A 645 22.41 -36.74 -7.93
C GLN A 645 21.32 -35.74 -8.37
N PRO A 646 21.64 -34.83 -9.35
CA PRO A 646 20.65 -33.93 -9.91
C PRO A 646 19.73 -34.66 -10.89
N LEU A 647 18.46 -34.38 -10.86
CA LEU A 647 17.51 -34.76 -11.87
C LEU A 647 17.20 -33.55 -12.79
N GLU A 648 17.62 -33.63 -14.01
CA GLU A 648 17.27 -32.64 -15.04
C GLU A 648 16.13 -33.20 -15.90
N ALA A 649 14.90 -32.83 -15.62
CA ALA A 649 13.75 -33.31 -16.37
C ALA A 649 12.73 -32.20 -16.62
N GLY A 650 12.56 -31.79 -17.86
CA GLY A 650 11.59 -30.78 -18.27
C GLY A 650 10.12 -31.15 -17.95
N MET A 651 9.84 -32.45 -17.71
CA MET A 651 8.53 -32.89 -17.23
C MET A 651 8.29 -32.43 -15.78
N LEU A 652 9.31 -32.44 -14.92
CA LEU A 652 9.21 -32.03 -13.53
C LEU A 652 9.05 -30.50 -13.40
N THR A 653 9.75 -29.72 -14.22
CA THR A 653 9.56 -28.27 -14.31
C THR A 653 8.10 -27.91 -14.57
N LYS A 654 7.43 -28.61 -15.50
CA LYS A 654 5.99 -28.39 -15.75
C LYS A 654 5.10 -28.76 -14.57
N GLN A 655 5.46 -29.77 -13.76
CA GLN A 655 4.72 -30.13 -12.57
C GLN A 655 4.87 -29.06 -11.47
N ILE A 656 6.06 -28.48 -11.34
CA ILE A 656 6.33 -27.37 -10.42
C ILE A 656 5.52 -26.15 -10.83
N GLU A 657 5.51 -25.77 -12.11
CA GLU A 657 4.66 -24.69 -12.62
C GLU A 657 3.17 -24.93 -12.35
N SER A 658 2.72 -26.19 -12.44
CA SER A 658 1.34 -26.54 -12.09
C SER A 658 1.06 -26.40 -10.60
N ALA A 659 2.04 -26.67 -9.73
CA ALA A 659 1.93 -26.42 -8.30
C ALA A 659 1.86 -24.92 -8.00
N GLN A 660 2.74 -24.11 -8.60
CA GLN A 660 2.69 -22.66 -8.49
C GLN A 660 1.35 -22.07 -8.94
N ARG A 661 0.78 -22.53 -10.06
CA ARG A 661 -0.56 -22.10 -10.52
C ARG A 661 -1.65 -22.36 -9.49
N ARG A 662 -1.57 -23.48 -8.74
CA ARG A 662 -2.54 -23.76 -7.67
C ARG A 662 -2.37 -22.81 -6.49
N ILE A 663 -1.13 -22.46 -6.15
CA ILE A 663 -0.86 -21.47 -5.09
C ILE A 663 -1.36 -20.09 -5.53
N GLU A 664 -1.03 -19.66 -6.76
CA GLU A 664 -1.51 -18.40 -7.36
C GLU A 664 -3.04 -18.33 -7.31
N GLY A 665 -3.74 -19.38 -7.75
CA GLY A 665 -5.20 -19.45 -7.71
C GLY A 665 -5.79 -19.39 -6.30
N ARG A 666 -5.14 -20.01 -5.32
CA ARG A 666 -5.53 -19.90 -3.90
C ARG A 666 -5.35 -18.47 -3.39
N ASN A 667 -4.16 -17.88 -3.61
CA ASN A 667 -3.87 -16.51 -3.21
C ASN A 667 -4.84 -15.51 -3.84
N PHE A 668 -5.20 -15.70 -5.11
CA PHE A 668 -6.25 -14.93 -5.78
C PHE A 668 -7.60 -15.07 -5.08
N SER A 669 -8.01 -16.29 -4.71
CA SER A 669 -9.28 -16.51 -4.00
C SER A 669 -9.30 -15.82 -2.64
N VAL A 670 -8.17 -15.83 -1.91
CA VAL A 670 -8.04 -15.10 -0.63
C VAL A 670 -8.20 -13.59 -0.84
N ARG A 671 -7.47 -13.01 -1.81
CA ARG A 671 -7.58 -11.56 -2.12
C ARG A 671 -9.00 -11.19 -2.56
N LYS A 672 -9.64 -12.04 -3.37
CA LYS A 672 -11.01 -11.83 -3.80
C LYS A 672 -11.99 -11.82 -2.63
N ASN A 673 -11.84 -12.76 -1.70
CA ASN A 673 -12.67 -12.79 -0.50
C ASN A 673 -12.50 -11.53 0.35
N VAL A 674 -11.25 -11.09 0.56
CA VAL A 674 -10.98 -9.83 1.29
C VAL A 674 -11.68 -8.65 0.60
N LEU A 675 -11.60 -8.58 -0.73
CA LEU A 675 -12.26 -7.52 -1.49
C LEU A 675 -13.79 -7.60 -1.38
N GLU A 676 -14.40 -8.78 -1.43
CA GLU A 676 -15.86 -8.96 -1.33
C GLU A 676 -16.41 -8.44 0.00
N TYR A 677 -15.66 -8.60 1.10
CA TYR A 677 -16.01 -8.01 2.41
C TYR A 677 -15.76 -6.50 2.44
N ASP A 678 -14.60 -6.04 1.94
CA ASP A 678 -14.27 -4.61 1.96
C ASP A 678 -15.13 -3.79 0.98
N ASP A 679 -15.66 -4.37 -0.09
CA ASP A 679 -16.59 -3.70 -1.01
C ASP A 679 -17.89 -3.27 -0.28
N VAL A 680 -18.32 -4.00 0.76
CA VAL A 680 -19.45 -3.61 1.60
C VAL A 680 -19.09 -2.38 2.43
N MET A 681 -17.94 -2.44 3.11
CA MET A 681 -17.42 -1.31 3.88
C MET A 681 -17.11 -0.10 3.00
N ASN A 682 -16.62 -0.32 1.78
CA ASN A 682 -16.27 0.77 0.87
C ASN A 682 -17.48 1.60 0.46
N LYS A 683 -18.61 0.96 0.17
CA LYS A 683 -19.87 1.67 -0.13
C LYS A 683 -20.33 2.54 1.04
N GLN A 684 -20.22 2.04 2.26
CA GLN A 684 -20.55 2.79 3.48
C GLN A 684 -19.57 3.95 3.69
N ARG A 685 -18.28 3.70 3.47
CA ARG A 685 -17.19 4.69 3.54
C ARG A 685 -17.41 5.83 2.55
N GLU A 686 -17.70 5.53 1.30
CA GLU A 686 -17.98 6.54 0.27
C GLU A 686 -19.15 7.46 0.65
N LEU A 687 -20.21 6.90 1.24
CA LEU A 687 -21.36 7.68 1.71
C LEU A 687 -20.98 8.59 2.88
N ILE A 688 -20.34 8.05 3.90
CA ILE A 688 -19.98 8.82 5.12
C ILE A 688 -18.90 9.87 4.81
N TYR A 689 -17.85 9.50 4.07
CA TYR A 689 -16.79 10.44 3.71
C TYR A 689 -17.27 11.52 2.73
N GLY A 690 -18.20 11.17 1.81
CA GLY A 690 -18.87 12.15 0.96
C GLY A 690 -19.67 13.19 1.76
N GLN A 691 -20.50 12.75 2.70
CA GLN A 691 -21.27 13.64 3.58
C GLN A 691 -20.34 14.48 4.47
N ARG A 692 -19.29 13.84 5.03
CA ARG A 692 -18.31 14.52 5.86
C ARG A 692 -17.59 15.63 5.09
N LYS A 693 -17.23 15.38 3.84
CA LYS A 693 -16.57 16.37 2.96
C LYS A 693 -17.49 17.54 2.63
N GLU A 694 -18.77 17.30 2.35
CA GLU A 694 -19.75 18.37 2.13
C GLU A 694 -19.89 19.29 3.35
N ILE A 695 -19.94 18.71 4.55
CA ILE A 695 -20.01 19.46 5.80
C ILE A 695 -18.69 20.24 6.02
N LEU A 696 -17.55 19.63 5.77
CA LEU A 696 -16.24 20.25 5.93
C LEU A 696 -16.04 21.46 5.00
N LEU A 697 -16.52 21.35 3.75
CA LEU A 697 -16.44 22.42 2.74
C LEU A 697 -17.44 23.56 2.97
N GLY A 698 -18.35 23.44 3.93
CA GLY A 698 -19.23 24.52 4.35
C GLY A 698 -20.52 24.67 3.52
N HIS A 699 -20.99 23.61 2.86
CA HIS A 699 -22.31 23.58 2.23
C HIS A 699 -23.43 23.77 3.26
N ASP A 700 -24.63 24.11 2.82
CA ASP A 700 -25.76 24.44 3.70
C ASP A 700 -26.10 23.29 4.68
N ILE A 701 -25.60 23.45 5.92
CA ILE A 701 -25.78 22.45 6.98
C ILE A 701 -27.14 22.60 7.66
N ARG A 702 -27.72 23.81 7.66
CA ARG A 702 -29.01 24.08 8.32
C ARG A 702 -30.12 23.23 7.76
N SER A 703 -30.25 23.17 6.45
CA SER A 703 -31.23 22.30 5.78
C SER A 703 -31.04 20.83 6.10
N ASN A 704 -29.77 20.38 6.21
CA ASN A 704 -29.46 19.01 6.59
C ASN A 704 -29.87 18.71 8.05
N VAL A 705 -29.64 19.62 8.99
CA VAL A 705 -30.06 19.46 10.41
C VAL A 705 -31.57 19.40 10.52
N ILE A 706 -32.30 20.29 9.81
CA ILE A 706 -33.77 20.27 9.77
C ILE A 706 -34.27 18.93 9.22
N ALA A 707 -33.67 18.43 8.12
CA ALA A 707 -34.02 17.13 7.59
C ALA A 707 -33.71 15.97 8.57
N MET A 708 -32.66 16.08 9.39
CA MET A 708 -32.38 15.10 10.46
C MET A 708 -33.48 15.13 11.52
N MET A 709 -33.91 16.32 11.95
CA MET A 709 -35.03 16.46 12.91
C MET A 709 -36.32 15.85 12.36
N HIS A 710 -36.70 16.16 11.11
CA HIS A 710 -37.90 15.62 10.48
C HIS A 710 -37.80 14.08 10.41
N HIS A 711 -36.67 13.52 10.02
CA HIS A 711 -36.50 12.06 9.97
C HIS A 711 -36.62 11.40 11.36
N LEU A 712 -36.15 12.05 12.44
CA LEU A 712 -36.32 11.54 13.81
C LEU A 712 -37.78 11.59 14.25
N ILE A 713 -38.51 12.62 13.86
CA ILE A 713 -39.95 12.75 14.09
C ILE A 713 -40.71 11.66 13.34
N ASP A 714 -40.39 11.44 12.02
CA ASP A 714 -41.03 10.40 11.22
C ASP A 714 -40.81 9.01 11.80
N SER A 715 -39.56 8.68 12.12
CA SER A 715 -39.23 7.38 12.69
C SER A 715 -39.85 7.14 14.06
N THR A 716 -40.12 8.22 14.81
CA THR A 716 -40.83 8.16 16.09
C THR A 716 -42.35 7.98 15.86
N ALA A 717 -42.89 8.66 14.86
CA ALA A 717 -44.28 8.54 14.47
C ALA A 717 -44.59 7.11 13.94
N GLU A 718 -43.75 6.57 13.09
CA GLU A 718 -43.89 5.20 12.58
C GLU A 718 -43.90 4.14 13.69
N ARG A 719 -43.17 4.37 14.78
CA ARG A 719 -43.14 3.46 15.95
C ARG A 719 -44.27 3.63 16.92
N ASN A 720 -44.66 4.86 17.18
CA ASN A 720 -45.56 5.20 18.29
C ASN A 720 -46.97 5.56 17.84
N PHE A 721 -47.15 6.05 16.61
CA PHE A 721 -48.47 6.48 16.13
C PHE A 721 -49.06 5.40 15.24
N THR A 722 -49.25 4.20 15.81
CA THR A 722 -49.82 3.03 15.14
C THR A 722 -51.26 2.77 15.64
N GLY A 723 -52.18 2.34 14.77
CA GLY A 723 -53.55 2.04 15.12
C GLY A 723 -54.59 2.94 14.41
N GLU A 724 -55.88 2.70 14.66
CA GLU A 724 -57.00 3.45 14.08
C GLU A 724 -57.37 4.68 14.96
N GLY A 725 -56.51 5.71 14.92
CA GLY A 725 -56.70 6.99 15.59
C GLY A 725 -55.82 7.23 16.84
N SER A 726 -55.87 8.46 17.33
CA SER A 726 -54.92 8.96 18.38
C SER A 726 -55.04 8.26 19.76
N PHE A 727 -56.14 7.52 20.01
CA PHE A 727 -56.30 6.76 21.26
C PHE A 727 -55.32 5.58 21.40
N ASP A 728 -54.85 5.02 20.27
CA ASP A 728 -53.94 3.89 20.25
C ASP A 728 -52.48 4.33 20.14
N TRP A 729 -52.23 5.65 20.06
CA TRP A 729 -50.89 6.16 19.89
C TRP A 729 -50.06 6.17 21.19
N GLY A 730 -48.84 5.77 21.15
CA GLY A 730 -47.86 5.82 22.24
C GLY A 730 -47.32 7.23 22.49
N ILE A 731 -48.22 8.18 22.83
CA ILE A 731 -47.90 9.60 22.94
C ILE A 731 -46.89 9.88 24.04
N ASP A 732 -46.96 9.18 25.16
CA ASP A 732 -46.04 9.42 26.30
C ASP A 732 -44.58 9.04 25.92
N ASP A 733 -44.39 7.97 25.20
CA ASP A 733 -43.05 7.55 24.72
C ASP A 733 -42.51 8.53 23.68
N ALA A 734 -43.34 8.90 22.70
CA ALA A 734 -42.99 9.91 21.70
C ALA A 734 -42.67 11.27 22.31
N LYS A 735 -43.49 11.73 23.31
CA LYS A 735 -43.25 12.95 24.07
C LYS A 735 -41.91 12.93 24.78
N HIS A 736 -41.68 11.85 25.56
CA HIS A 736 -40.44 11.75 26.34
C HIS A 736 -39.22 11.78 25.43
N TYR A 737 -39.27 11.05 24.31
CA TYR A 737 -38.16 10.99 23.37
C TYR A 737 -37.93 12.31 22.62
N LEU A 738 -38.95 12.87 21.94
CA LEU A 738 -38.81 14.06 21.10
C LEU A 738 -38.54 15.35 21.92
N GLU A 739 -39.14 15.51 23.13
CA GLU A 739 -38.82 16.61 24.02
C GLU A 739 -37.41 16.53 24.60
N SER A 740 -36.83 15.35 24.67
CA SER A 740 -35.40 15.16 25.02
C SER A 740 -34.44 15.50 23.88
N LEU A 741 -34.92 15.54 22.64
CA LEU A 741 -34.13 15.76 21.44
C LEU A 741 -34.29 17.17 20.84
N CYS A 742 -35.44 17.46 20.28
CA CYS A 742 -35.66 18.62 19.39
C CYS A 742 -36.91 19.45 19.65
N LEU A 743 -37.64 19.14 20.69
CA LEU A 743 -38.83 19.89 21.03
C LEU A 743 -38.71 20.60 22.38
N GLU A 744 -39.45 21.68 22.56
CA GLU A 744 -39.56 22.39 23.84
C GLU A 744 -40.38 21.53 24.83
N LYS A 745 -39.99 21.48 26.10
CA LYS A 745 -40.73 20.72 27.10
C LYS A 745 -42.16 21.24 27.24
N GLY A 746 -43.13 20.33 27.17
CA GLY A 746 -44.54 20.65 27.21
C GLY A 746 -45.18 20.90 25.85
N THR A 747 -44.48 20.66 24.76
CA THR A 747 -45.04 20.77 23.40
C THR A 747 -46.24 19.86 23.20
N PHE A 748 -46.16 18.59 23.61
CA PHE A 748 -47.30 17.67 23.53
C PHE A 748 -48.47 18.09 24.43
N ASP A 749 -48.21 18.68 25.60
CA ASP A 749 -49.26 19.18 26.49
C ASP A 749 -50.01 20.38 25.88
N LYS A 750 -49.30 21.22 25.10
CA LYS A 750 -49.89 22.36 24.38
C LYS A 750 -50.93 21.91 23.36
N TYR A 751 -50.72 20.77 22.71
CA TYR A 751 -51.59 20.22 21.68
C TYR A 751 -52.47 19.05 22.17
N ALA A 752 -52.54 18.78 23.49
CA ALA A 752 -53.22 17.62 24.04
C ALA A 752 -54.71 17.49 23.65
N GLU A 753 -55.41 18.61 23.43
CA GLU A 753 -56.83 18.59 22.99
C GLU A 753 -56.94 18.40 21.46
N GLU A 754 -56.02 18.92 20.67
CA GLU A 754 -55.99 18.76 19.22
C GLU A 754 -55.59 17.30 18.82
N ILE A 755 -54.64 16.73 19.55
CA ILE A 755 -54.21 15.33 19.36
C ILE A 755 -55.39 14.35 19.46
N LYS A 756 -56.35 14.60 20.40
CA LYS A 756 -57.52 13.71 20.54
C LYS A 756 -58.44 13.69 19.32
N THR A 757 -58.33 14.67 18.45
CA THR A 757 -59.16 14.84 17.27
C THR A 757 -58.44 14.44 15.98
N MET A 758 -57.14 14.13 16.05
CA MET A 758 -56.33 13.71 14.92
C MET A 758 -56.62 12.25 14.52
N GLU A 759 -56.86 12.03 13.26
CA GLU A 759 -57.17 10.69 12.69
C GLU A 759 -55.93 10.05 12.05
N GLU A 760 -55.03 10.86 11.45
CA GLU A 760 -53.84 10.36 10.78
C GLU A 760 -52.53 10.82 11.46
N PRO A 761 -51.51 9.93 11.51
CA PRO A 761 -50.16 10.30 12.02
C PRO A 761 -49.53 11.49 11.31
N SER A 762 -49.86 11.74 10.05
CA SER A 762 -49.39 12.84 9.20
C SER A 762 -49.76 14.22 9.74
N GLU A 763 -50.96 14.34 10.41
CA GLU A 763 -51.41 15.58 11.03
C GLU A 763 -50.50 15.94 12.22
N MET A 764 -50.18 14.96 13.05
CA MET A 764 -49.29 15.14 14.19
C MET A 764 -47.87 15.45 13.78
N THR A 765 -47.31 14.73 12.79
CA THR A 765 -45.93 14.98 12.29
C THR A 765 -45.80 16.40 11.73
N ALA A 766 -46.80 16.90 11.02
CA ALA A 766 -46.79 18.27 10.50
C ALA A 766 -46.72 19.34 11.62
N VAL A 767 -47.42 19.13 12.73
CA VAL A 767 -47.34 19.99 13.92
C VAL A 767 -45.97 19.91 14.56
N LEU A 768 -45.43 18.68 14.69
CA LEU A 768 -44.12 18.47 15.32
C LEU A 768 -42.97 19.05 14.50
N TYR A 769 -43.07 19.02 13.17
CA TYR A 769 -42.07 19.68 12.31
C TYR A 769 -42.00 21.17 12.56
N LYS A 770 -43.18 21.83 12.60
CA LYS A 770 -43.24 23.27 12.84
C LYS A 770 -42.68 23.64 14.20
N GLU A 771 -43.07 22.92 15.26
CA GLU A 771 -42.58 23.18 16.61
C GLU A 771 -41.06 22.95 16.73
N ALA A 772 -40.51 21.90 16.06
CA ALA A 772 -39.08 21.62 16.01
C ALA A 772 -38.30 22.74 15.29
N GLU A 773 -38.82 23.21 14.16
CA GLU A 773 -38.21 24.32 13.42
C GLU A 773 -38.24 25.61 14.21
N GLU A 774 -39.39 25.92 14.89
CA GLU A 774 -39.48 27.08 15.75
C GLU A 774 -38.55 27.02 16.96
N PHE A 775 -38.45 25.86 17.59
CA PHE A 775 -37.51 25.61 18.68
C PHE A 775 -36.07 25.80 18.24
N TYR A 776 -35.72 25.27 17.06
CA TYR A 776 -34.39 25.42 16.48
C TYR A 776 -34.07 26.89 16.15
N ALA A 777 -35.03 27.65 15.58
CA ALA A 777 -34.87 29.07 15.28
C ALA A 777 -34.68 29.92 16.55
N LYS A 778 -35.43 29.62 17.62
CA LYS A 778 -35.23 30.24 18.96
C LYS A 778 -33.83 29.93 19.50
N ARG A 779 -33.36 28.71 19.33
CA ARG A 779 -32.03 28.28 19.72
C ARG A 779 -30.94 29.04 18.99
N GLU A 780 -31.07 29.18 17.67
CA GLU A 780 -30.18 29.95 16.82
C GLU A 780 -30.10 31.43 17.29
N ALA A 781 -31.22 32.07 17.58
CA ALA A 781 -31.26 33.43 18.11
C ALA A 781 -30.53 33.53 19.46
N THR A 782 -30.78 32.60 20.38
CA THR A 782 -30.16 32.61 21.72
C THR A 782 -28.65 32.46 21.66
N LEU A 783 -28.14 31.60 20.75
CA LEU A 783 -26.70 31.41 20.56
C LEU A 783 -26.04 32.63 19.90
N ALA A 784 -26.75 33.29 18.99
CA ALA A 784 -26.27 34.53 18.36
C ALA A 784 -26.10 35.67 19.40
N GLU A 785 -26.97 35.76 20.41
CA GLU A 785 -26.89 36.76 21.49
C GLU A 785 -25.59 36.63 22.33
N ILE A 786 -25.06 35.40 22.45
CA ILE A 786 -23.79 35.12 23.16
C ILE A 786 -22.58 35.04 22.22
N GLY A 787 -22.76 35.43 20.93
CA GLY A 787 -21.69 35.54 19.94
C GLY A 787 -21.22 34.19 19.36
N ILE A 788 -22.05 33.15 19.42
CA ILE A 788 -21.77 31.84 18.80
C ILE A 788 -22.36 31.79 17.40
N ASP A 789 -21.52 31.52 16.39
CA ASP A 789 -21.97 31.25 15.02
C ASP A 789 -22.60 29.86 14.94
N MET A 790 -23.93 29.84 14.67
CA MET A 790 -24.68 28.58 14.56
C MET A 790 -24.20 27.69 13.45
N ARG A 791 -23.78 28.23 12.31
CA ARG A 791 -23.27 27.45 11.16
C ARG A 791 -22.00 26.70 11.52
N GLU A 792 -21.10 27.37 12.23
CA GLU A 792 -19.86 26.73 12.70
C GLU A 792 -20.15 25.72 13.82
N PHE A 793 -21.11 26.01 14.70
CA PHE A 793 -21.51 25.09 15.75
C PHE A 793 -22.12 23.80 15.18
N GLU A 794 -23.02 23.92 14.19
CA GLU A 794 -23.58 22.78 13.47
C GLU A 794 -22.47 21.92 12.85
N ARG A 795 -21.50 22.55 12.20
CA ARG A 795 -20.36 21.85 11.57
C ARG A 795 -19.56 21.06 12.58
N VAL A 796 -19.14 21.68 13.68
CA VAL A 796 -18.34 21.04 14.73
C VAL A 796 -19.06 19.83 15.34
N ILE A 797 -20.34 20.00 15.69
CA ILE A 797 -21.12 18.93 16.31
C ILE A 797 -21.38 17.78 15.35
N THR A 798 -21.76 18.07 14.09
CA THR A 798 -22.08 17.05 13.11
C THR A 798 -20.82 16.26 12.74
N LEU A 799 -19.66 16.91 12.51
CA LEU A 799 -18.40 16.21 12.27
C LEU A 799 -18.01 15.33 13.47
N SER A 800 -18.10 15.86 14.69
CA SER A 800 -17.79 15.08 15.91
C SER A 800 -18.68 13.84 16.07
N ALA A 801 -19.99 13.97 15.76
CA ALA A 801 -20.92 12.85 15.82
C ALA A 801 -20.61 11.79 14.74
N ILE A 802 -20.36 12.24 13.51
CA ILE A 802 -19.97 11.34 12.41
C ILE A 802 -18.70 10.58 12.76
N ASP A 803 -17.63 11.28 13.16
CA ASP A 803 -16.34 10.68 13.45
C ASP A 803 -16.43 9.65 14.58
N LYS A 804 -17.17 9.98 15.66
CA LYS A 804 -17.37 9.06 16.79
C LYS A 804 -18.09 7.78 16.36
N HIS A 805 -19.27 7.91 15.78
CA HIS A 805 -20.10 6.74 15.45
C HIS A 805 -19.53 5.93 14.27
N TRP A 806 -18.83 6.57 13.33
CA TRP A 806 -18.13 5.88 12.26
C TRP A 806 -16.99 5.00 12.79
N MET A 807 -16.18 5.50 13.74
CA MET A 807 -15.12 4.69 14.35
C MET A 807 -15.70 3.51 15.16
N GLU A 808 -16.81 3.74 15.88
CA GLU A 808 -17.51 2.64 16.58
C GLU A 808 -18.04 1.60 15.60
N HIS A 809 -18.55 2.04 14.46
CA HIS A 809 -19.06 1.16 13.40
C HIS A 809 -17.95 0.33 12.75
N ILE A 810 -16.77 0.90 12.46
CA ILE A 810 -15.62 0.14 11.93
C ILE A 810 -15.26 -1.01 12.87
N ASP A 811 -15.14 -0.76 14.17
CA ASP A 811 -14.84 -1.80 15.16
C ASP A 811 -15.92 -2.89 15.21
N ALA A 812 -17.20 -2.48 15.16
CA ALA A 812 -18.31 -3.44 15.14
C ALA A 812 -18.33 -4.29 13.86
N MET A 813 -17.98 -3.70 12.72
CA MET A 813 -17.88 -4.42 11.43
C MET A 813 -16.69 -5.39 11.39
N ASP A 814 -15.55 -5.04 12.00
CA ASP A 814 -14.43 -5.95 12.15
C ASP A 814 -14.82 -7.15 13.04
N SER A 815 -15.51 -6.91 14.16
CA SER A 815 -16.03 -7.98 15.02
C SER A 815 -17.06 -8.87 14.30
N LEU A 816 -17.94 -8.29 13.49
CA LEU A 816 -18.88 -9.05 12.67
C LEU A 816 -18.15 -9.97 11.67
N ARG A 817 -17.10 -9.44 11.01
CA ARG A 817 -16.32 -10.19 10.02
C ARG A 817 -15.65 -11.42 10.63
N GLU A 818 -15.14 -11.32 11.86
CA GLU A 818 -14.52 -12.45 12.57
C GLU A 818 -15.53 -13.57 12.87
N GLY A 819 -16.76 -13.21 13.25
CA GLY A 819 -17.79 -14.19 13.64
C GLY A 819 -18.58 -14.78 12.47
N ILE A 820 -18.73 -14.06 11.36
CA ILE A 820 -19.66 -14.40 10.27
C ILE A 820 -19.28 -15.70 9.54
N GLY A 821 -17.98 -16.07 9.54
CA GLY A 821 -17.49 -17.30 8.93
C GLY A 821 -18.13 -18.57 9.50
N LEU A 822 -18.52 -18.54 10.77
CA LEU A 822 -19.19 -19.68 11.44
C LEU A 822 -20.57 -20.01 10.82
N ARG A 823 -21.22 -19.07 10.14
CA ARG A 823 -22.49 -19.30 9.49
C ARG A 823 -22.42 -20.22 8.26
N ALA A 824 -21.21 -20.43 7.72
CA ALA A 824 -20.98 -21.41 6.66
C ALA A 824 -21.34 -22.82 7.10
N TYR A 825 -21.21 -23.18 8.38
CA TYR A 825 -21.65 -24.48 8.93
C TYR A 825 -23.16 -24.67 8.82
N GLY A 826 -23.94 -23.58 8.83
CA GLY A 826 -25.39 -23.57 8.60
C GLY A 826 -25.78 -23.54 7.13
N GLN A 827 -24.86 -23.79 6.20
CA GLN A 827 -25.06 -23.73 4.74
C GLN A 827 -25.52 -22.35 4.22
N ARG A 828 -25.24 -21.28 4.96
CA ARG A 828 -25.48 -19.91 4.55
C ARG A 828 -24.22 -19.33 3.92
N ASN A 829 -24.37 -18.44 2.94
CA ASN A 829 -23.22 -17.75 2.34
C ASN A 829 -22.75 -16.63 3.29
N PRO A 830 -21.54 -16.72 3.87
CA PRO A 830 -21.06 -15.74 4.85
C PRO A 830 -21.04 -14.29 4.31
N VAL A 831 -20.69 -14.10 3.03
CA VAL A 831 -20.65 -12.76 2.42
C VAL A 831 -22.04 -12.14 2.29
N GLN A 832 -23.07 -12.97 2.01
CA GLN A 832 -24.45 -12.48 1.94
C GLN A 832 -24.98 -12.10 3.34
N GLU A 833 -24.72 -12.95 4.33
CA GLU A 833 -25.10 -12.67 5.73
C GLU A 833 -24.38 -11.40 6.23
N TYR A 834 -23.08 -11.28 5.95
CA TYR A 834 -22.31 -10.08 6.28
C TYR A 834 -22.92 -8.81 5.64
N ARG A 835 -23.34 -8.89 4.39
CA ARG A 835 -23.98 -7.77 3.68
C ARG A 835 -25.30 -7.37 4.31
N MET A 836 -26.10 -8.33 4.74
CA MET A 836 -27.39 -8.07 5.37
C MET A 836 -27.23 -7.44 6.75
N GLU A 837 -26.42 -8.06 7.62
CA GLU A 837 -26.19 -7.54 8.97
C GLU A 837 -25.49 -6.19 8.96
N SER A 838 -24.51 -6.00 8.07
CA SER A 838 -23.83 -4.72 7.91
C SER A 838 -24.75 -3.59 7.47
N TYR A 839 -25.78 -3.89 6.68
CA TYR A 839 -26.77 -2.90 6.27
C TYR A 839 -27.60 -2.42 7.47
N ASP A 840 -28.04 -3.34 8.31
CA ASP A 840 -28.83 -3.02 9.51
C ASP A 840 -27.96 -2.19 10.50
N MET A 841 -26.73 -2.63 10.75
CA MET A 841 -25.78 -1.90 11.62
C MET A 841 -25.46 -0.50 11.09
N PHE A 842 -25.35 -0.35 9.76
CA PHE A 842 -25.10 0.95 9.14
C PHE A 842 -26.31 1.90 9.31
N ASN A 843 -27.53 1.39 9.14
CA ASN A 843 -28.74 2.18 9.36
C ASN A 843 -28.86 2.64 10.82
N ASP A 844 -28.55 1.76 11.77
CA ASP A 844 -28.53 2.10 13.19
C ASP A 844 -27.50 3.18 13.48
N MET A 845 -26.28 3.05 12.94
CA MET A 845 -25.24 4.08 13.08
C MET A 845 -25.70 5.43 12.52
N VAL A 846 -26.30 5.46 11.34
CA VAL A 846 -26.83 6.70 10.74
C VAL A 846 -27.94 7.30 11.60
N HIS A 847 -28.77 6.48 12.22
CA HIS A 847 -29.78 6.93 13.17
C HIS A 847 -29.12 7.57 14.40
N TYR A 848 -28.11 6.92 15.00
CA TYR A 848 -27.38 7.49 16.15
C TYR A 848 -26.64 8.79 15.82
N ILE A 849 -26.06 8.91 14.61
CA ILE A 849 -25.45 10.17 14.16
C ILE A 849 -26.49 11.30 14.15
N ARG A 850 -27.68 11.05 13.60
CA ARG A 850 -28.77 12.04 13.56
C ARG A 850 -29.21 12.42 14.97
N GLU A 851 -29.45 11.42 15.81
CA GLU A 851 -29.90 11.61 17.19
C GLU A 851 -28.88 12.42 18.02
N ASP A 852 -27.58 12.00 17.98
CA ASP A 852 -26.52 12.68 18.74
C ASP A 852 -26.31 14.12 18.25
N THR A 853 -26.36 14.33 16.93
CA THR A 853 -26.24 15.67 16.32
C THR A 853 -27.38 16.56 16.77
N VAL A 854 -28.64 16.16 16.61
CA VAL A 854 -29.81 16.94 16.94
C VAL A 854 -29.88 17.20 18.45
N ARG A 855 -29.61 16.17 19.28
CA ARG A 855 -29.61 16.32 20.75
C ARG A 855 -28.57 17.34 21.19
N ARG A 856 -27.34 17.27 20.69
CA ARG A 856 -26.29 18.23 21.06
C ARG A 856 -26.59 19.65 20.59
N LEU A 857 -27.11 19.83 19.40
CA LEU A 857 -27.44 21.13 18.86
C LEU A 857 -28.60 21.80 19.65
N CYS A 858 -29.64 21.04 19.99
CA CYS A 858 -30.83 21.55 20.65
C CYS A 858 -30.67 21.68 22.17
N GLN A 859 -30.00 20.73 22.83
CA GLN A 859 -30.00 20.63 24.30
C GLN A 859 -28.73 21.09 25.00
N SER A 860 -27.60 21.33 24.28
CA SER A 860 -26.35 21.71 24.91
C SER A 860 -26.44 23.11 25.55
N ARG A 861 -25.95 23.23 26.78
CA ARG A 861 -25.77 24.54 27.44
C ARG A 861 -24.36 25.03 27.14
N LEU A 862 -24.24 26.13 26.42
CA LEU A 862 -22.98 26.67 25.96
C LEU A 862 -22.73 28.05 26.60
N GLU A 863 -21.54 28.25 27.13
CA GLU A 863 -21.04 29.55 27.60
C GLU A 863 -20.07 30.18 26.58
N ARG A 864 -19.46 29.32 25.70
CA ARG A 864 -18.55 29.74 24.65
C ARG A 864 -18.62 28.74 23.50
N MET A 865 -18.15 29.14 22.32
CA MET A 865 -18.02 28.28 21.17
C MET A 865 -17.16 27.05 21.50
N PRO A 866 -17.65 25.81 21.24
CA PRO A 866 -16.79 24.63 21.38
C PRO A 866 -15.65 24.67 20.37
N GLU A 867 -14.45 24.41 20.85
CA GLU A 867 -13.27 24.27 19.98
C GLU A 867 -13.42 23.03 19.10
N ARG A 868 -13.00 23.15 17.83
CA ARG A 868 -12.80 21.97 16.99
C ARG A 868 -11.69 21.13 17.62
N LYS A 869 -12.05 20.02 18.24
CA LYS A 869 -11.09 19.05 18.75
C LYS A 869 -11.12 17.83 17.85
N GLN A 870 -9.96 17.43 17.38
CA GLN A 870 -9.83 16.13 16.76
C GLN A 870 -10.21 15.06 17.79
N THR A 871 -11.09 14.16 17.41
CA THR A 871 -11.49 13.01 18.22
C THR A 871 -10.30 12.10 18.50
N VAL A 872 -9.26 12.22 17.67
CA VAL A 872 -8.04 11.44 17.73
C VAL A 872 -6.81 12.36 17.75
N ASP A 873 -5.89 12.13 18.66
CA ASP A 873 -4.61 12.83 18.68
C ASP A 873 -3.70 12.32 17.54
N MET A 874 -3.63 13.09 16.46
CA MET A 874 -2.85 12.77 15.25
C MET A 874 -1.35 12.56 15.52
N LYS A 875 -0.85 12.99 16.70
CA LYS A 875 0.56 12.75 17.10
C LYS A 875 0.81 11.35 17.63
N ASN A 876 -0.24 10.66 18.05
CA ASN A 876 -0.19 9.32 18.64
C ASN A 876 -0.82 8.24 17.75
N ILE A 877 -0.95 8.50 16.45
CA ILE A 877 -1.46 7.56 15.46
C ILE A 877 -0.32 6.63 15.04
N SER A 878 -0.62 5.32 14.98
CA SER A 878 0.17 4.34 14.26
C SER A 878 -0.49 4.01 12.92
N THR A 879 0.31 3.94 11.87
CA THR A 879 -0.13 3.52 10.54
C THR A 879 0.18 2.04 10.40
N GLU A 880 -0.82 1.21 10.18
CA GLU A 880 -0.71 -0.25 10.16
C GLU A 880 -1.17 -0.81 8.82
N LYS A 881 -0.56 -1.94 8.44
CA LYS A 881 -1.04 -2.81 7.39
C LYS A 881 -1.40 -4.14 8.01
N GLN A 882 -2.63 -4.58 7.86
CA GLN A 882 -3.09 -5.85 8.43
C GLN A 882 -2.37 -7.00 7.74
N GLY A 883 -1.41 -7.62 8.46
CA GLY A 883 -0.81 -8.92 8.11
C GLY A 883 -0.04 -9.03 6.81
N ASP A 884 0.64 -8.00 6.32
CA ASP A 884 1.80 -8.09 5.42
C ASP A 884 2.32 -6.69 5.08
N SER A 885 3.45 -6.48 5.42
CA SER A 885 4.69 -5.88 4.99
C SER A 885 4.73 -4.93 3.80
N ALA A 886 5.23 -3.80 3.99
CA ALA A 886 6.35 -3.08 3.44
C ALA A 886 6.16 -1.58 3.39
N GLY A 887 6.98 -0.90 4.08
CA GLY A 887 7.17 0.54 3.94
C GLY A 887 7.64 1.19 5.26
N ASN A 888 8.86 1.59 5.24
CA ASN A 888 9.55 2.32 6.27
C ASN A 888 8.69 3.41 6.91
N SER A 889 8.42 3.28 8.19
CA SER A 889 8.23 4.43 9.04
C SER A 889 9.33 4.44 10.10
N THR A 890 10.45 5.03 9.78
CA THR A 890 11.35 5.52 10.81
C THR A 890 10.60 6.62 11.53
N LYS A 891 9.96 6.31 12.66
CA LYS A 891 9.80 7.37 13.67
C LYS A 891 11.21 7.83 13.98
N GLY A 892 11.53 9.05 13.58
CA GLY A 892 12.69 9.74 14.09
C GLY A 892 12.63 9.64 15.59
N ALA A 893 13.52 8.86 16.17
CA ALA A 893 13.85 9.02 17.57
C ALA A 893 14.11 10.51 17.70
N ALA A 894 13.42 11.16 18.62
CA ALA A 894 13.75 12.53 19.02
C ALA A 894 15.27 12.60 19.10
N PRO A 895 15.91 13.60 18.51
CA PRO A 895 17.35 13.61 18.39
C PRO A 895 17.93 13.39 19.79
N THR A 896 18.42 12.19 20.02
CA THR A 896 19.28 11.92 21.14
C THR A 896 20.40 12.91 20.91
N ARG A 897 20.43 13.97 21.73
CA ARG A 897 21.49 14.94 21.67
C ARG A 897 22.76 14.14 21.54
N MET A 898 23.38 14.20 20.37
CA MET A 898 24.74 13.73 20.20
C MET A 898 25.51 14.40 21.32
N ASN A 899 25.98 13.62 22.26
CA ASN A 899 26.98 14.08 23.19
C ASN A 899 28.18 14.51 22.35
N THR A 900 28.25 15.77 22.08
CA THR A 900 29.52 16.36 21.64
C THR A 900 30.57 15.87 22.63
N PRO A 901 31.72 15.33 22.21
CA PRO A 901 32.79 14.94 23.09
C PRO A 901 33.26 16.20 23.85
N GLY A 902 32.87 16.34 25.13
CA GLY A 902 33.21 17.50 25.95
C GLY A 902 32.21 17.92 27.01
N ALA A 903 30.95 17.44 26.99
CA ALA A 903 29.99 17.77 28.03
C ALA A 903 30.11 16.84 29.23
N THR A 904 30.96 17.20 30.18
CA THR A 904 31.10 16.50 31.47
C THR A 904 29.83 16.63 32.29
N GLY A 905 29.21 15.50 32.64
CA GLY A 905 27.99 15.47 33.45
C GLY A 905 28.21 16.16 34.84
N ARG A 906 27.19 16.84 35.35
CA ARG A 906 27.21 17.66 36.56
C ARG A 906 27.82 16.97 37.80
N ASN A 907 27.70 15.65 37.92
CA ASN A 907 28.18 14.81 39.02
C ASN A 907 29.47 14.03 38.70
N GLN A 908 30.02 14.14 37.49
CA GLN A 908 31.27 13.50 37.08
C GLN A 908 32.51 14.29 37.59
N PRO A 909 33.68 13.65 37.71
CA PRO A 909 34.92 14.32 38.03
C PRO A 909 35.23 15.44 37.02
N CYS A 910 35.67 16.57 37.50
CA CYS A 910 35.95 17.71 36.65
C CYS A 910 37.15 17.43 35.75
N PRO A 911 37.07 17.67 34.43
CA PRO A 911 38.16 17.41 33.51
C PRO A 911 39.42 18.31 33.73
N CYS A 912 39.33 19.32 34.62
CA CYS A 912 40.46 20.13 34.97
C CYS A 912 41.47 19.44 35.93
N GLY A 913 41.22 18.18 36.33
CA GLY A 913 42.10 17.42 37.21
C GLY A 913 42.02 17.76 38.69
N SER A 914 41.06 18.60 39.11
CA SER A 914 40.95 19.07 40.54
C SER A 914 40.38 18.01 41.52
N GLY A 915 39.99 16.82 41.06
CA GLY A 915 39.36 15.77 41.87
C GLY A 915 37.95 16.10 42.37
N LYS A 916 37.42 17.30 42.09
CA LYS A 916 36.05 17.70 42.48
C LYS A 916 35.04 17.39 41.39
N LYS A 917 33.76 17.19 41.79
CA LYS A 917 32.67 17.04 40.83
C LYS A 917 32.50 18.29 39.97
N TYR A 918 32.16 18.16 38.68
CA TYR A 918 32.05 19.27 37.73
C TYR A 918 31.20 20.44 38.23
N LYS A 919 30.06 20.15 38.87
CA LYS A 919 29.19 21.19 39.48
C LYS A 919 29.82 21.99 40.65
N HIS A 920 30.90 21.52 41.24
CA HIS A 920 31.62 22.15 42.34
C HIS A 920 33.02 22.66 41.92
N CYS A 921 33.27 22.70 40.60
CA CYS A 921 34.52 23.19 40.02
C CYS A 921 34.24 24.04 38.77
N CYS A 922 34.64 23.68 37.62
CA CYS A 922 34.47 24.46 36.38
C CYS A 922 33.01 24.63 35.93
N GLY A 923 32.07 23.85 36.47
CA GLY A 923 30.62 23.96 36.26
C GLY A 923 29.85 24.70 37.37
N ALA A 924 30.52 25.36 38.31
CA ALA A 924 29.91 26.04 39.44
C ALA A 924 29.28 27.41 39.13
N GLY A 925 29.15 27.76 37.87
CA GLY A 925 28.51 29.00 37.42
C GLY A 925 27.71 28.87 36.12
N LYS A 926 27.45 27.62 35.67
CA LYS A 926 26.64 27.33 34.49
C LYS A 926 25.38 26.57 34.83
#